data_febe753e4536c88337120e4d574ee193
#
_entry.id   febe753e4536c88337120e4d574ee193
#
_cell.length_a   1.000
_cell.length_b   1.000
_cell.length_c   1.000
_cell.angle_alpha   90.00
_cell.angle_beta   90.00
_cell.angle_gamma   90.00
#
_symmetry.space_group_name_H-M   'P 1'
#
loop_
_entity.id
_entity.type
_entity.pdbx_description
1 polymer ?
#
loop_
_entity_poly.entity_id
_entity_poly.type
_entity_poly.pdbx_seq_one_letter_code
_entity_poly.pdbx_strand_id
1 'polypeptide(L)'
;MDSTRTVTLLARCRESDDPAPFAPIVEALSRCRPLPADLTPVTGALRGLLPELADLLPPAPSSLDDPRAEHHRVLRALCALTAALGRVVLAVEDLQWADASTCAFLRTVIADPPPRLGLVLTARSPTPPHTDVEGGGLPFALCPPAHVSSAERHLVPLSVTETGMLAAHLLGTEAVPEEFADRLHRWTGGLPYVVGEVLREWPGSGAGAAGMPEPPLPAAVRRGAVERLRRLPSDARRVVAAAAVLDGPAPVPLLGAVAGLDEREARRALTAALKEGVVRAADGTYGFPYGLARRAAYEAVAEPERPVLHLRAARALARRTSPLPLVRIAEHYRCAGRRTQAVRYLEAAADRAAGGGDAGTATAHYLDALRGGPPAVVRDRIALKLARVALNARPGPQVPAALRQVLDQRSLGPGPSGEIRLLLGLLLRNQSGSGLEALEEIARAVPDLLAVSTGQAARALAIIAIPSLKGWPVGEHRRLLAEAERLLPRVDEADLRSAVLANRATALALMGDPSAREAVDDLPDALTVEAAARVHANLAGAATALGHPERARAFQDRAWRAVRTNHAPYLEAFVETTDMLAAFTAGRWAGLLERAERAEEQYRDVPDFHAEALLICGLLRLHAKGQTDVARRLLEQAVRTTALDTGIVLTSAAAAAVRVHLAADRPAQAVQAMEGALRHLRRTGAWVWATALAPPAVEALLRYGRPEEAHRLVTELDEGTTARDAPAARAALLTCRALLTPVAAPEPGAEGTDPLYAAATDAWSALERPYEAAYVKEARGFRLLTAGAADGRAVLHEAIAAYQDIDAVWDVLRCQRGLREHGLVTARRPGALGYGDHLSPRERAVARLAALGLSNREIARELVLSHRTVEHHVARALRKLGVSSRTEIGSQHGL
;
A
#
# COMPACT_ATOMS: atom_id res chain seq x y z
N MET A 1 23.21 -35.94 -55.22
CA MET A 1 22.68 -35.24 -54.10
C MET A 1 23.46 -33.93 -53.94
N ASP A 2 22.74 -32.86 -53.85
CA ASP A 2 23.33 -31.53 -53.66
C ASP A 2 24.12 -31.50 -52.32
N SER A 3 25.45 -31.30 -52.43
CA SER A 3 26.41 -31.41 -51.31
C SER A 3 26.22 -30.37 -50.20
N THR A 4 25.15 -29.57 -50.26
CA THR A 4 24.81 -28.48 -49.35
C THR A 4 23.71 -28.82 -48.33
N ARG A 5 22.96 -29.88 -48.50
CA ARG A 5 21.83 -30.23 -47.65
C ARG A 5 22.27 -31.03 -46.42
N THR A 6 22.00 -30.49 -45.20
CA THR A 6 22.23 -31.20 -43.94
C THR A 6 21.02 -32.08 -43.60
N VAL A 7 21.27 -33.37 -43.32
CA VAL A 7 20.23 -34.30 -42.83
C VAL A 7 20.22 -34.28 -41.32
N THR A 8 19.06 -34.00 -40.74
CA THR A 8 18.87 -34.03 -39.27
C THR A 8 18.11 -35.29 -38.91
N LEU A 9 18.70 -36.12 -38.06
CA LEU A 9 18.16 -37.37 -37.53
C LEU A 9 17.89 -37.19 -36.04
N LEU A 10 16.65 -37.45 -35.60
CA LEU A 10 16.27 -37.39 -34.21
C LEU A 10 15.96 -38.78 -33.72
N ALA A 11 16.77 -39.28 -32.81
CA ALA A 11 16.61 -40.57 -32.12
C ALA A 11 16.19 -40.29 -30.66
N ARG A 12 15.10 -40.89 -30.19
CA ARG A 12 14.66 -40.74 -28.82
C ARG A 12 14.69 -42.06 -28.08
N CYS A 13 15.48 -42.16 -27.03
CA CYS A 13 15.50 -43.33 -26.14
C CYS A 13 14.23 -43.26 -25.25
N ARG A 14 13.57 -44.40 -25.04
CA ARG A 14 12.39 -44.53 -24.21
C ARG A 14 12.59 -45.56 -23.13
N GLU A 15 11.99 -45.31 -21.99
CA GLU A 15 11.98 -46.27 -20.90
C GLU A 15 11.23 -47.54 -21.34
N SER A 16 11.91 -48.66 -21.33
CA SER A 16 11.32 -49.97 -21.71
C SER A 16 12.03 -51.08 -20.94
N ASP A 17 11.29 -52.05 -20.50
CA ASP A 17 11.83 -53.23 -19.77
C ASP A 17 12.57 -54.19 -20.71
N ASP A 18 12.26 -54.20 -22.01
CA ASP A 18 12.92 -54.98 -23.02
C ASP A 18 13.10 -54.19 -24.34
N PRO A 19 14.10 -53.31 -24.40
CA PRO A 19 14.33 -52.48 -25.57
C PRO A 19 14.92 -53.29 -26.71
N ALA A 20 14.33 -53.19 -27.90
CA ALA A 20 14.90 -53.79 -29.11
C ALA A 20 16.27 -53.19 -29.42
N PRO A 21 17.27 -54.00 -29.87
CA PRO A 21 18.60 -53.53 -30.20
C PRO A 21 18.60 -52.41 -31.27
N PHE A 22 19.31 -51.30 -30.98
CA PHE A 22 19.43 -50.13 -31.85
C PHE A 22 18.11 -49.38 -32.12
N ALA A 23 17.05 -49.65 -31.39
CA ALA A 23 15.69 -49.15 -31.69
C ALA A 23 15.64 -47.62 -31.93
N PRO A 24 16.23 -46.72 -31.14
CA PRO A 24 16.19 -45.29 -31.43
C PRO A 24 16.90 -44.90 -32.73
N ILE A 25 17.99 -45.57 -33.06
CA ILE A 25 18.77 -45.29 -34.25
C ILE A 25 18.06 -45.81 -35.52
N VAL A 26 17.47 -46.99 -35.40
CA VAL A 26 16.65 -47.58 -36.46
C VAL A 26 15.42 -46.71 -36.75
N GLU A 27 14.70 -46.26 -35.73
CA GLU A 27 13.56 -45.34 -35.88
C GLU A 27 13.96 -44.03 -36.57
N ALA A 28 15.11 -43.48 -36.22
CA ALA A 28 15.61 -42.23 -36.85
C ALA A 28 15.98 -42.42 -38.29
N LEU A 29 16.60 -43.54 -38.61
CA LEU A 29 17.06 -43.85 -39.98
C LEU A 29 15.91 -44.32 -40.91
N SER A 30 14.87 -44.97 -40.40
CA SER A 30 13.73 -45.46 -41.18
C SER A 30 13.03 -44.36 -42.01
N ARG A 31 13.14 -43.12 -41.52
CA ARG A 31 12.55 -41.93 -42.16
C ARG A 31 13.49 -41.22 -43.13
N CYS A 32 14.71 -41.75 -43.30
CA CYS A 32 15.72 -41.09 -44.10
C CYS A 32 15.60 -41.43 -45.60
N ARG A 33 14.97 -40.54 -46.37
CA ARG A 33 14.86 -40.66 -47.85
C ARG A 33 15.18 -39.31 -48.49
N PRO A 34 15.85 -39.33 -49.66
CA PRO A 34 16.41 -40.46 -50.39
C PRO A 34 17.76 -40.92 -49.81
N LEU A 35 18.11 -42.19 -50.00
CA LEU A 35 19.43 -42.71 -49.68
C LEU A 35 20.40 -42.43 -50.79
N PRO A 36 21.75 -42.37 -50.55
CA PRO A 36 22.80 -42.29 -51.56
C PRO A 36 22.83 -43.54 -52.46
N ALA A 37 23.17 -43.36 -53.72
CA ALA A 37 23.23 -44.47 -54.63
C ALA A 37 24.45 -45.42 -54.40
N ASP A 38 25.54 -44.87 -53.85
CA ASP A 38 26.80 -45.59 -53.66
C ASP A 38 26.95 -46.14 -52.22
N LEU A 39 26.02 -46.97 -51.78
CA LEU A 39 26.09 -47.62 -50.51
C LEU A 39 27.05 -48.82 -50.50
N THR A 40 27.82 -48.95 -49.42
CA THR A 40 28.71 -50.10 -49.24
C THR A 40 27.91 -51.41 -49.05
N PRO A 41 28.38 -52.56 -49.56
CA PRO A 41 27.62 -53.83 -49.48
C PRO A 41 27.26 -54.21 -48.03
N VAL A 42 28.02 -53.80 -47.03
CA VAL A 42 27.74 -54.09 -45.62
C VAL A 42 26.41 -53.52 -45.14
N THR A 43 25.96 -52.38 -45.73
CA THR A 43 24.66 -51.78 -45.42
C THR A 43 23.48 -52.63 -45.72
N GLY A 44 23.62 -53.65 -46.57
CA GLY A 44 22.63 -54.67 -46.85
C GLY A 44 22.20 -55.47 -45.61
N ALA A 45 23.07 -55.55 -44.59
CA ALA A 45 22.74 -56.20 -43.30
C ALA A 45 21.57 -55.46 -42.55
N LEU A 46 21.27 -54.22 -42.94
CA LEU A 46 20.19 -53.45 -42.33
C LEU A 46 18.81 -53.72 -42.90
N ARG A 47 18.68 -54.51 -43.99
CA ARG A 47 17.38 -54.79 -44.66
C ARG A 47 16.34 -55.35 -43.72
N GLY A 48 16.76 -56.21 -42.78
CA GLY A 48 15.85 -56.77 -41.74
C GLY A 48 15.46 -55.78 -40.64
N LEU A 49 16.34 -54.78 -40.35
CA LEU A 49 16.07 -53.77 -39.34
C LEU A 49 15.38 -52.50 -39.87
N LEU A 50 15.54 -52.25 -41.17
CA LEU A 50 14.98 -51.10 -41.89
C LEU A 50 14.16 -51.57 -43.09
N PRO A 51 13.06 -52.33 -42.88
CA PRO A 51 12.24 -52.89 -43.97
C PRO A 51 11.70 -51.76 -44.86
N GLU A 52 11.45 -50.57 -44.35
CA GLU A 52 10.99 -49.43 -45.14
C GLU A 52 11.99 -48.91 -46.14
N LEU A 53 13.29 -49.22 -45.93
CA LEU A 53 14.38 -48.83 -46.83
C LEU A 53 14.97 -50.02 -47.60
N ALA A 54 14.43 -51.21 -47.46
CA ALA A 54 14.95 -52.45 -48.03
C ALA A 54 15.22 -52.36 -49.54
N ASP A 55 14.35 -51.71 -50.31
CA ASP A 55 14.50 -51.53 -51.76
C ASP A 55 15.65 -50.58 -52.14
N LEU A 56 16.08 -49.73 -51.21
CA LEU A 56 17.16 -48.77 -51.42
C LEU A 56 18.55 -49.27 -50.92
N LEU A 57 18.52 -50.39 -50.16
CA LEU A 57 19.73 -50.98 -49.59
C LEU A 57 20.31 -52.09 -50.49
N PRO A 58 21.64 -52.29 -50.49
CA PRO A 58 22.21 -53.44 -51.17
C PRO A 58 21.62 -54.79 -50.75
N PRO A 59 21.80 -55.87 -51.53
CA PRO A 59 21.32 -57.21 -51.13
C PRO A 59 21.84 -57.61 -49.74
N ALA A 60 20.99 -58.29 -48.99
CA ALA A 60 21.38 -58.78 -47.66
C ALA A 60 22.50 -59.81 -47.77
N PRO A 61 23.60 -59.64 -47.02
CA PRO A 61 24.68 -60.66 -47.00
C PRO A 61 24.13 -61.93 -46.29
N SER A 62 24.82 -63.09 -46.59
CA SER A 62 24.47 -64.31 -45.85
C SER A 62 24.60 -64.13 -44.35
N SER A 63 23.69 -64.77 -43.58
CA SER A 63 23.78 -64.74 -42.12
C SER A 63 25.05 -65.36 -41.60
N LEU A 64 25.57 -64.84 -40.49
CA LEU A 64 26.69 -65.42 -39.74
C LEU A 64 26.15 -66.34 -38.65
N ASP A 65 26.79 -67.46 -38.43
CA ASP A 65 26.41 -68.44 -37.41
C ASP A 65 26.61 -67.93 -35.95
N ASP A 66 27.55 -66.98 -35.79
CA ASP A 66 27.79 -66.32 -34.50
C ASP A 66 26.92 -65.06 -34.32
N PRO A 67 25.99 -65.05 -33.37
CA PRO A 67 25.16 -63.86 -33.07
C PRO A 67 25.95 -62.61 -32.73
N ARG A 68 27.12 -62.73 -32.11
CA ARG A 68 27.98 -61.60 -31.80
C ARG A 68 28.66 -60.99 -33.06
N ALA A 69 29.10 -61.90 -34.00
CA ALA A 69 29.60 -61.43 -35.26
C ALA A 69 28.50 -60.74 -36.13
N GLU A 70 27.29 -61.26 -36.09
CA GLU A 70 26.15 -60.63 -36.75
C GLU A 70 25.81 -59.26 -36.11
N HIS A 71 25.76 -59.17 -34.82
CA HIS A 71 25.55 -57.90 -34.11
C HIS A 71 26.65 -56.86 -34.48
N HIS A 72 27.92 -57.28 -34.51
CA HIS A 72 29.02 -56.43 -34.94
C HIS A 72 28.90 -55.94 -36.37
N ARG A 73 28.41 -56.81 -37.27
CA ARG A 73 28.14 -56.50 -38.67
C ARG A 73 27.02 -55.44 -38.80
N VAL A 74 25.94 -55.59 -38.08
CA VAL A 74 24.87 -54.59 -38.03
C VAL A 74 25.38 -53.25 -37.52
N LEU A 75 26.21 -53.26 -36.47
CA LEU A 75 26.86 -52.07 -35.95
C LEU A 75 27.66 -51.30 -37.00
N ARG A 76 28.52 -52.05 -37.74
CA ARG A 76 29.31 -51.51 -38.86
C ARG A 76 28.45 -51.00 -39.99
N ALA A 77 27.36 -51.69 -40.27
CA ALA A 77 26.40 -51.29 -41.31
C ALA A 77 25.71 -49.97 -40.98
N LEU A 78 25.33 -49.76 -39.74
CA LEU A 78 24.78 -48.51 -39.26
C LEU A 78 25.80 -47.35 -39.33
N CYS A 79 27.06 -47.60 -38.94
CA CYS A 79 28.11 -46.62 -39.09
C CYS A 79 28.38 -46.25 -40.57
N ALA A 80 28.44 -47.25 -41.44
CA ALA A 80 28.63 -47.07 -42.87
C ALA A 80 27.46 -46.29 -43.51
N LEU A 81 26.21 -46.61 -43.14
CA LEU A 81 25.03 -45.91 -43.64
C LEU A 81 25.07 -44.45 -43.16
N THR A 82 25.35 -44.19 -41.88
CA THR A 82 25.43 -42.83 -41.31
C THR A 82 26.53 -42.02 -42.03
N ALA A 83 27.70 -42.63 -42.33
CA ALA A 83 28.78 -41.99 -43.08
C ALA A 83 28.39 -41.64 -44.52
N ALA A 84 27.63 -42.55 -45.19
CA ALA A 84 27.19 -42.38 -46.57
C ALA A 84 26.16 -41.21 -46.72
N LEU A 85 25.43 -40.84 -45.69
CA LEU A 85 24.43 -39.74 -45.72
C LEU A 85 25.07 -38.34 -45.91
N GLY A 86 26.41 -38.22 -45.83
CA GLY A 86 27.10 -36.96 -46.02
C GLY A 86 27.05 -36.02 -44.79
N ARG A 87 26.48 -34.82 -44.94
CA ARG A 87 26.30 -33.94 -43.77
C ARG A 87 25.13 -34.37 -42.91
N VAL A 88 25.40 -34.89 -41.71
CA VAL A 88 24.38 -35.41 -40.82
C VAL A 88 24.51 -34.75 -39.45
N VAL A 89 23.38 -34.37 -38.86
CA VAL A 89 23.26 -34.06 -37.43
C VAL A 89 22.40 -35.15 -36.83
N LEU A 90 23.01 -35.97 -35.98
CA LEU A 90 22.30 -37.01 -35.20
C LEU A 90 22.06 -36.48 -33.78
N ALA A 91 20.84 -36.22 -33.45
CA ALA A 91 20.42 -35.88 -32.08
C ALA A 91 19.86 -37.13 -31.41
N VAL A 92 20.46 -37.55 -30.28
CA VAL A 92 19.96 -38.67 -29.46
C VAL A 92 19.52 -38.16 -28.11
N GLU A 93 18.23 -38.25 -27.87
CA GLU A 93 17.61 -37.75 -26.62
C GLU A 93 17.45 -38.85 -25.58
N ASP A 94 17.54 -38.44 -24.31
CA ASP A 94 17.26 -39.29 -23.14
C ASP A 94 18.18 -40.54 -23.03
N LEU A 95 19.49 -40.39 -23.22
CA LEU A 95 20.48 -41.45 -23.23
C LEU A 95 20.44 -42.38 -21.97
N GLN A 96 19.89 -41.93 -20.86
CA GLN A 96 19.71 -42.79 -19.68
C GLN A 96 18.78 -43.99 -19.95
N TRP A 97 18.03 -43.99 -21.06
CA TRP A 97 17.15 -45.08 -21.52
C TRP A 97 17.68 -45.82 -22.74
N ALA A 98 18.94 -45.54 -23.13
CA ALA A 98 19.54 -46.17 -24.32
C ALA A 98 19.81 -47.66 -24.07
N ASP A 99 19.43 -48.49 -25.03
CA ASP A 99 19.79 -49.90 -25.01
C ASP A 99 21.29 -50.11 -25.22
N ALA A 100 21.81 -51.29 -24.81
CA ALA A 100 23.22 -51.58 -24.87
C ALA A 100 23.81 -51.49 -26.31
N SER A 101 23.01 -51.80 -27.32
CA SER A 101 23.40 -51.77 -28.74
C SER A 101 23.49 -50.32 -29.25
N THR A 102 22.55 -49.49 -28.89
CA THR A 102 22.59 -48.02 -29.13
C THR A 102 23.80 -47.38 -28.45
N CYS A 103 24.11 -47.77 -27.20
CA CYS A 103 25.33 -47.33 -26.51
C CYS A 103 26.60 -47.78 -27.24
N ALA A 104 26.65 -49.02 -27.75
CA ALA A 104 27.78 -49.53 -28.56
C ALA A 104 27.95 -48.77 -29.87
N PHE A 105 26.86 -48.46 -30.59
CA PHE A 105 26.86 -47.63 -31.79
C PHE A 105 27.42 -46.23 -31.50
N LEU A 106 26.92 -45.56 -30.49
CA LEU A 106 27.40 -44.21 -30.11
C LEU A 106 28.87 -44.21 -29.74
N ARG A 107 29.34 -45.17 -28.94
CA ARG A 107 30.78 -45.31 -28.62
C ARG A 107 31.63 -45.47 -29.87
N THR A 108 31.20 -46.29 -30.81
CA THR A 108 31.93 -46.51 -32.07
C THR A 108 32.00 -45.25 -32.91
N VAL A 109 30.87 -44.55 -33.06
CA VAL A 109 30.78 -43.31 -33.84
C VAL A 109 31.53 -42.16 -33.17
N ILE A 110 31.62 -42.12 -31.83
CA ILE A 110 32.40 -41.13 -31.11
C ILE A 110 33.90 -41.39 -31.21
N ALA A 111 34.32 -42.67 -31.16
CA ALA A 111 35.72 -43.05 -31.27
C ALA A 111 36.31 -42.84 -32.67
N ASP A 112 35.50 -43.09 -33.73
CA ASP A 112 35.87 -42.90 -35.14
C ASP A 112 34.73 -42.20 -35.89
N PRO A 113 34.59 -40.87 -35.72
CA PRO A 113 33.43 -40.14 -36.26
C PRO A 113 33.51 -40.01 -37.78
N PRO A 114 32.42 -40.33 -38.50
CA PRO A 114 32.32 -40.06 -39.90
C PRO A 114 32.57 -38.59 -40.26
N PRO A 115 33.22 -38.27 -41.39
CA PRO A 115 33.41 -36.89 -41.82
C PRO A 115 32.05 -36.18 -41.95
N ARG A 116 31.93 -34.96 -41.37
CA ARG A 116 30.70 -34.12 -41.43
C ARG A 116 29.55 -34.65 -40.60
N LEU A 117 29.79 -35.49 -39.59
CA LEU A 117 28.78 -35.85 -38.58
C LEU A 117 28.80 -34.83 -37.45
N GLY A 118 27.64 -34.23 -37.14
CA GLY A 118 27.39 -33.54 -35.88
C GLY A 118 26.60 -34.44 -34.93
N LEU A 119 27.02 -34.54 -33.69
CA LEU A 119 26.34 -35.38 -32.69
C LEU A 119 25.83 -34.49 -31.56
N VAL A 120 24.54 -34.57 -31.21
CA VAL A 120 23.92 -33.90 -30.08
C VAL A 120 23.34 -34.98 -29.15
N LEU A 121 23.85 -35.04 -27.94
CA LEU A 121 23.45 -36.05 -26.96
C LEU A 121 22.83 -35.38 -25.76
N THR A 122 21.68 -35.86 -25.32
CA THR A 122 21.09 -35.39 -24.05
C THR A 122 20.90 -36.55 -23.07
N ALA A 123 21.20 -36.28 -21.79
CA ALA A 123 20.99 -37.22 -20.71
C ALA A 123 20.63 -36.50 -19.42
N ARG A 124 19.97 -37.19 -18.53
CA ARG A 124 19.71 -36.67 -17.18
C ARG A 124 20.93 -36.88 -16.31
N SER A 125 21.41 -35.80 -15.67
CA SER A 125 22.45 -35.89 -14.66
C SER A 125 21.85 -36.30 -13.33
N PRO A 126 22.32 -37.37 -12.71
CA PRO A 126 21.84 -37.81 -11.38
C PRO A 126 22.39 -36.95 -10.22
N THR A 127 23.37 -36.07 -10.49
CA THR A 127 24.11 -35.32 -9.44
C THR A 127 23.98 -33.81 -9.66
N PRO A 128 23.81 -33.02 -8.58
CA PRO A 128 23.87 -31.56 -8.69
C PRO A 128 25.28 -31.10 -9.12
N PRO A 129 25.40 -29.94 -9.78
CA PRO A 129 26.64 -29.46 -10.42
C PRO A 129 27.78 -29.08 -9.47
N HIS A 130 27.71 -29.40 -8.17
CA HIS A 130 28.70 -29.01 -7.15
C HIS A 130 29.42 -30.17 -6.49
N THR A 131 29.28 -31.39 -6.98
CA THR A 131 30.11 -32.52 -6.51
C THR A 131 31.01 -32.96 -7.64
N ASP A 132 32.34 -32.81 -7.45
CA ASP A 132 33.43 -33.32 -8.33
C ASP A 132 33.43 -34.86 -8.34
N VAL A 133 32.33 -35.45 -8.84
CA VAL A 133 32.31 -36.87 -9.15
C VAL A 133 32.44 -37.01 -10.68
N GLU A 134 33.64 -37.34 -11.15
CA GLU A 134 33.92 -37.78 -12.50
C GLU A 134 32.98 -38.94 -12.86
N GLY A 135 32.00 -38.68 -13.77
CA GLY A 135 31.03 -39.67 -14.23
C GLY A 135 29.62 -39.12 -14.31
N GLY A 136 29.45 -38.04 -15.06
CA GLY A 136 28.11 -37.50 -15.35
C GLY A 136 27.28 -38.56 -16.05
N GLY A 137 26.09 -38.85 -15.50
CA GLY A 137 24.84 -39.52 -15.93
C GLY A 137 24.74 -40.22 -17.31
N LEU A 138 25.79 -40.30 -18.06
CA LEU A 138 25.85 -41.00 -19.32
C LEU A 138 26.14 -42.49 -19.09
N PRO A 139 25.49 -43.40 -19.84
CA PRO A 139 25.72 -44.85 -19.69
C PRO A 139 27.14 -45.29 -20.13
N PHE A 140 27.98 -44.35 -20.61
CA PHE A 140 29.38 -44.57 -21.01
C PHE A 140 30.18 -43.27 -20.99
N ALA A 141 31.55 -43.41 -20.86
CA ALA A 141 32.42 -42.24 -20.95
C ALA A 141 32.53 -41.71 -22.38
N LEU A 142 32.36 -40.37 -22.52
CA LEU A 142 32.54 -39.65 -23.77
C LEU A 142 34.06 -39.38 -23.95
N CYS A 143 34.69 -40.08 -24.91
CA CYS A 143 36.11 -39.89 -25.21
C CYS A 143 36.29 -39.61 -26.72
N PRO A 144 35.92 -38.43 -27.22
CA PRO A 144 36.10 -38.07 -28.61
C PRO A 144 37.62 -37.91 -28.92
N PRO A 145 38.07 -38.21 -30.18
CA PRO A 145 39.44 -37.96 -30.57
C PRO A 145 39.82 -36.47 -30.48
N ALA A 146 41.09 -36.16 -30.23
CA ALA A 146 41.57 -34.79 -30.02
C ALA A 146 41.28 -33.80 -31.18
N HIS A 147 41.04 -34.29 -32.37
CA HIS A 147 40.70 -33.47 -33.54
C HIS A 147 39.20 -33.16 -33.68
N VAL A 148 38.37 -33.70 -32.78
CA VAL A 148 36.93 -33.50 -32.78
C VAL A 148 36.59 -32.41 -31.77
N SER A 149 35.95 -31.36 -32.26
CA SER A 149 35.43 -30.33 -31.35
C SER A 149 34.22 -30.86 -30.57
N SER A 150 34.35 -30.88 -29.26
CA SER A 150 33.24 -31.28 -28.34
C SER A 150 33.02 -30.24 -27.28
N ALA A 151 31.76 -30.10 -26.82
CA ALA A 151 31.39 -29.23 -25.72
C ALA A 151 30.31 -29.92 -24.88
N GLU A 152 30.51 -29.92 -23.57
CA GLU A 152 29.51 -30.36 -22.62
C GLU A 152 28.82 -29.13 -21.99
N ARG A 153 27.53 -29.20 -21.86
CA ARG A 153 26.68 -28.14 -21.29
C ARG A 153 25.77 -28.73 -20.23
N HIS A 154 26.01 -28.33 -18.98
CA HIS A 154 25.10 -28.63 -17.89
C HIS A 154 23.98 -27.58 -17.87
N LEU A 155 22.74 -28.03 -18.09
CA LEU A 155 21.58 -27.18 -18.01
C LEU A 155 21.17 -27.05 -16.57
N VAL A 156 21.15 -25.83 -16.05
CA VAL A 156 20.63 -25.47 -14.72
C VAL A 156 19.20 -24.89 -14.86
N PRO A 157 18.40 -24.93 -13.79
CA PRO A 157 17.12 -24.22 -13.78
C PRO A 157 17.30 -22.72 -14.07
N LEU A 158 16.32 -22.13 -14.73
CA LEU A 158 16.31 -20.69 -15.02
C LEU A 158 16.31 -19.89 -13.71
N SER A 159 17.01 -18.78 -13.70
CA SER A 159 16.93 -17.77 -12.64
C SER A 159 15.54 -17.11 -12.61
N VAL A 160 15.25 -16.30 -11.59
CA VAL A 160 13.99 -15.52 -11.50
C VAL A 160 13.82 -14.63 -12.74
N THR A 161 14.89 -13.93 -13.14
CA THR A 161 14.87 -13.04 -14.30
C THR A 161 14.62 -13.82 -15.61
N GLU A 162 15.31 -14.93 -15.82
CA GLU A 162 15.12 -15.76 -17.02
C GLU A 162 13.74 -16.43 -17.03
N THR A 163 13.21 -16.81 -15.84
CA THR A 163 11.81 -17.28 -15.70
C THR A 163 10.84 -16.20 -16.13
N GLY A 164 11.08 -14.94 -15.73
CA GLY A 164 10.30 -13.78 -16.15
C GLY A 164 10.37 -13.54 -17.67
N MET A 165 11.55 -13.65 -18.28
CA MET A 165 11.73 -13.52 -19.73
C MET A 165 10.98 -14.62 -20.50
N LEU A 166 11.10 -15.87 -20.04
CA LEU A 166 10.35 -16.98 -20.63
C LEU A 166 8.84 -16.78 -20.51
N ALA A 167 8.38 -16.31 -19.33
CA ALA A 167 6.97 -16.03 -19.12
C ALA A 167 6.47 -14.90 -20.03
N ALA A 168 7.22 -13.82 -20.17
CA ALA A 168 6.87 -12.71 -21.06
C ALA A 168 6.75 -13.20 -22.52
N HIS A 169 7.69 -14.01 -22.98
CA HIS A 169 7.67 -14.61 -24.31
C HIS A 169 6.43 -15.49 -24.53
N LEU A 170 6.11 -16.37 -23.57
CA LEU A 170 4.97 -17.29 -23.69
C LEU A 170 3.61 -16.57 -23.59
N LEU A 171 3.55 -15.46 -22.85
CA LEU A 171 2.35 -14.63 -22.70
C LEU A 171 2.19 -13.57 -23.79
N GLY A 172 3.21 -13.38 -24.65
CA GLY A 172 3.20 -12.37 -25.72
C GLY A 172 3.27 -10.92 -25.21
N THR A 173 3.93 -10.69 -24.08
CA THR A 173 4.12 -9.37 -23.47
C THR A 173 5.60 -8.95 -23.52
N GLU A 174 5.89 -7.64 -23.46
CA GLU A 174 7.27 -7.15 -23.41
C GLU A 174 7.99 -7.56 -22.11
N ALA A 175 7.30 -7.53 -20.98
CA ALA A 175 7.82 -7.90 -19.68
C ALA A 175 6.71 -8.36 -18.75
N VAL A 176 7.07 -9.05 -17.66
CA VAL A 176 6.19 -9.39 -16.55
C VAL A 176 6.70 -8.70 -15.26
N PRO A 177 5.80 -8.39 -14.29
CA PRO A 177 6.22 -7.84 -13.01
C PRO A 177 7.20 -8.78 -12.27
N GLU A 178 8.18 -8.20 -11.57
CA GLU A 178 9.20 -8.96 -10.82
C GLU A 178 8.59 -9.91 -9.78
N GLU A 179 7.56 -9.46 -9.07
CA GLU A 179 6.82 -10.30 -8.11
C GLU A 179 6.15 -11.51 -8.79
N PHE A 180 5.67 -11.35 -10.02
CA PHE A 180 5.11 -12.45 -10.80
C PHE A 180 6.21 -13.46 -11.16
N ALA A 181 7.34 -12.99 -11.65
CA ALA A 181 8.48 -13.83 -12.02
C ALA A 181 9.01 -14.61 -10.80
N ASP A 182 9.14 -13.96 -9.65
CA ASP A 182 9.59 -14.59 -8.40
C ASP A 182 8.61 -15.67 -7.91
N ARG A 183 7.32 -15.39 -7.91
CA ARG A 183 6.30 -16.38 -7.52
C ARG A 183 6.27 -17.56 -8.49
N LEU A 184 6.29 -17.29 -9.79
CA LEU A 184 6.32 -18.35 -10.81
C LEU A 184 7.55 -19.21 -10.66
N HIS A 185 8.72 -18.60 -10.43
CA HIS A 185 9.97 -19.30 -10.15
C HIS A 185 9.86 -20.21 -8.93
N ARG A 186 9.34 -19.72 -7.81
CA ARG A 186 9.13 -20.53 -6.59
C ARG A 186 8.21 -21.73 -6.82
N TRP A 187 7.18 -21.60 -7.63
CA TRP A 187 6.28 -22.70 -7.96
C TRP A 187 6.89 -23.73 -8.90
N THR A 188 7.70 -23.28 -9.86
CA THR A 188 8.22 -24.11 -10.96
C THR A 188 9.67 -24.53 -10.78
N GLY A 189 10.40 -23.89 -9.85
CA GLY A 189 11.83 -24.07 -9.66
C GLY A 189 12.67 -23.62 -10.84
N GLY A 190 12.15 -22.74 -11.69
CA GLY A 190 12.82 -22.30 -12.92
C GLY A 190 12.94 -23.40 -13.99
N LEU A 191 12.16 -24.48 -13.89
CA LEU A 191 12.16 -25.54 -14.92
C LEU A 191 11.32 -25.10 -16.13
N PRO A 192 11.92 -24.90 -17.33
CA PRO A 192 11.22 -24.36 -18.51
C PRO A 192 9.94 -25.12 -18.87
N TYR A 193 9.99 -26.43 -18.77
CA TYR A 193 8.83 -27.28 -19.03
C TYR A 193 7.67 -27.00 -18.06
N VAL A 194 8.00 -26.91 -16.76
CA VAL A 194 6.99 -26.65 -15.73
C VAL A 194 6.43 -25.23 -15.87
N VAL A 195 7.28 -24.23 -16.19
CA VAL A 195 6.84 -22.87 -16.49
C VAL A 195 5.85 -22.87 -17.65
N GLY A 196 6.17 -23.55 -18.75
CA GLY A 196 5.28 -23.64 -19.91
C GLY A 196 3.94 -24.33 -19.60
N GLU A 197 3.94 -25.41 -18.82
CA GLU A 197 2.71 -26.11 -18.42
C GLU A 197 1.83 -25.24 -17.51
N VAL A 198 2.42 -24.55 -16.56
CA VAL A 198 1.71 -23.61 -15.68
C VAL A 198 1.06 -22.49 -16.47
N LEU A 199 1.80 -21.84 -17.35
CA LEU A 199 1.28 -20.71 -18.13
C LEU A 199 0.23 -21.13 -19.16
N ARG A 200 0.30 -22.36 -19.68
CA ARG A 200 -0.71 -22.91 -20.63
C ARG A 200 -2.05 -23.18 -19.96
N GLU A 201 -2.03 -23.65 -18.71
CA GLU A 201 -3.24 -23.90 -17.93
C GLU A 201 -3.72 -22.69 -17.12
N TRP A 202 -3.01 -21.54 -17.21
CA TRP A 202 -3.33 -20.33 -16.43
C TRP A 202 -4.55 -19.60 -17.01
N PRO A 203 -5.64 -19.42 -16.26
CA PRO A 203 -6.87 -18.83 -16.79
C PRO A 203 -6.88 -17.29 -16.88
N GLY A 204 -5.76 -16.61 -16.63
CA GLY A 204 -5.76 -15.17 -16.43
C GLY A 204 -4.98 -14.36 -17.46
N SER A 205 -5.67 -13.52 -18.21
CA SER A 205 -5.14 -12.47 -19.09
C SER A 205 -4.75 -11.17 -18.35
N GLY A 206 -4.36 -11.23 -17.07
CA GLY A 206 -4.05 -10.03 -16.29
C GLY A 206 -2.88 -10.26 -15.35
N ALA A 207 -1.69 -9.77 -15.73
CA ALA A 207 -0.50 -9.69 -14.87
C ALA A 207 -0.63 -8.61 -13.77
N GLY A 208 -1.76 -8.56 -13.06
CA GLY A 208 -1.94 -7.73 -11.88
C GLY A 208 -1.30 -8.40 -10.66
N ALA A 209 -0.21 -7.84 -10.14
CA ALA A 209 0.65 -8.46 -9.12
C ALA A 209 0.00 -8.64 -7.74
N ALA A 210 -1.04 -7.91 -7.39
CA ALA A 210 -1.67 -7.95 -6.07
C ALA A 210 -2.78 -9.03 -6.02
N GLY A 211 -2.51 -10.14 -5.35
CA GLY A 211 -3.53 -11.16 -5.05
C GLY A 211 -3.60 -12.36 -6.02
N MET A 212 -2.53 -12.68 -6.71
CA MET A 212 -2.44 -13.80 -7.62
C MET A 212 -2.70 -15.14 -6.91
N PRO A 213 -3.75 -15.90 -7.26
CA PRO A 213 -4.00 -17.20 -6.65
C PRO A 213 -2.91 -18.21 -7.01
N GLU A 214 -2.76 -19.24 -6.19
CA GLU A 214 -1.86 -20.36 -6.51
C GLU A 214 -2.29 -21.02 -7.83
N PRO A 215 -1.36 -21.30 -8.78
CA PRO A 215 -1.72 -21.88 -10.06
C PRO A 215 -2.38 -23.24 -9.90
N PRO A 216 -3.25 -23.66 -10.81
CA PRO A 216 -3.71 -25.03 -10.85
C PRO A 216 -2.51 -25.97 -11.02
N LEU A 217 -2.57 -27.16 -10.43
CA LEU A 217 -1.51 -28.16 -10.60
C LEU A 217 -1.64 -28.78 -12.00
N PRO A 218 -0.69 -28.51 -12.93
CA PRO A 218 -0.79 -29.03 -14.28
C PRO A 218 -0.85 -30.56 -14.32
N ALA A 219 -1.72 -31.08 -15.16
CA ALA A 219 -1.94 -32.53 -15.26
C ALA A 219 -0.67 -33.32 -15.59
N ALA A 220 0.22 -32.74 -16.38
CA ALA A 220 1.50 -33.32 -16.74
C ALA A 220 2.46 -33.40 -15.55
N VAL A 221 2.53 -32.32 -14.73
CA VAL A 221 3.34 -32.28 -13.50
C VAL A 221 2.84 -33.31 -12.49
N ARG A 222 1.51 -33.41 -12.32
CA ARG A 222 0.88 -34.41 -11.45
C ARG A 222 1.21 -35.83 -11.87
N ARG A 223 1.05 -36.16 -13.16
CA ARG A 223 1.38 -37.51 -13.67
C ARG A 223 2.84 -37.87 -13.44
N GLY A 224 3.77 -36.96 -13.77
CA GLY A 224 5.18 -37.18 -13.55
C GLY A 224 5.59 -37.36 -12.08
N ALA A 225 4.92 -36.67 -11.17
CA ALA A 225 5.15 -36.84 -9.73
C ALA A 225 4.59 -38.19 -9.24
N VAL A 226 3.37 -38.55 -9.60
CA VAL A 226 2.75 -39.84 -9.23
C VAL A 226 3.56 -41.04 -9.73
N GLU A 227 4.07 -40.96 -10.96
CA GLU A 227 4.90 -42.01 -11.56
C GLU A 227 6.20 -42.23 -10.76
N ARG A 228 6.89 -41.16 -10.40
CA ARG A 228 8.09 -41.24 -9.55
C ARG A 228 7.79 -41.77 -8.15
N LEU A 229 6.67 -41.35 -7.56
CA LEU A 229 6.24 -41.84 -6.25
C LEU A 229 5.94 -43.36 -6.25
N ARG A 230 5.39 -43.91 -7.34
CA ARG A 230 5.10 -45.35 -7.48
C ARG A 230 6.36 -46.23 -7.46
N ARG A 231 7.50 -45.69 -7.94
CA ARG A 231 8.78 -46.42 -7.95
C ARG A 231 9.45 -46.47 -6.56
N LEU A 232 9.03 -45.61 -5.64
CA LEU A 232 9.58 -45.54 -4.30
C LEU A 232 9.15 -46.73 -3.43
N PRO A 233 10.05 -47.28 -2.60
CA PRO A 233 9.66 -48.19 -1.51
C PRO A 233 8.66 -47.56 -0.53
N SER A 234 7.93 -48.35 0.21
CA SER A 234 6.89 -47.89 1.16
C SER A 234 7.41 -46.83 2.14
N ASP A 235 8.58 -47.06 2.74
CA ASP A 235 9.15 -46.15 3.74
C ASP A 235 9.62 -44.84 3.08
N ALA A 236 10.14 -44.89 1.86
CA ALA A 236 10.50 -43.70 1.09
C ALA A 236 9.25 -42.84 0.75
N ARG A 237 8.13 -43.48 0.38
CA ARG A 237 6.86 -42.77 0.20
C ARG A 237 6.38 -42.08 1.46
N ARG A 238 6.54 -42.73 2.63
CA ARG A 238 6.20 -42.15 3.95
C ARG A 238 7.03 -40.91 4.26
N VAL A 239 8.35 -40.95 3.99
CA VAL A 239 9.24 -39.78 4.18
C VAL A 239 8.91 -38.66 3.20
N VAL A 240 8.58 -38.97 1.95
CA VAL A 240 8.17 -37.97 0.96
C VAL A 240 6.84 -37.35 1.35
N ALA A 241 5.87 -38.13 1.85
CA ALA A 241 4.60 -37.61 2.38
C ALA A 241 4.83 -36.68 3.59
N ALA A 242 5.77 -37.05 4.48
CA ALA A 242 6.18 -36.22 5.61
C ALA A 242 6.79 -34.89 5.15
N ALA A 243 7.67 -34.91 4.15
CA ALA A 243 8.26 -33.71 3.57
C ALA A 243 7.20 -32.83 2.88
N ALA A 244 6.23 -33.42 2.18
CA ALA A 244 5.13 -32.70 1.54
C ALA A 244 4.23 -31.97 2.54
N VAL A 245 3.98 -32.60 3.70
CA VAL A 245 3.17 -32.00 4.78
C VAL A 245 3.92 -30.90 5.51
N LEU A 246 5.24 -31.04 5.73
CA LEU A 246 6.03 -30.06 6.48
C LEU A 246 6.21 -28.71 5.76
N ASP A 247 5.91 -28.63 4.46
CA ASP A 247 5.93 -27.40 3.66
C ASP A 247 7.24 -26.61 3.79
N GLY A 248 8.34 -27.30 3.61
CA GLY A 248 9.68 -26.72 3.59
C GLY A 248 10.77 -27.75 3.88
N PRO A 249 12.02 -27.40 3.59
CA PRO A 249 13.15 -28.28 3.87
C PRO A 249 13.23 -28.65 5.36
N ALA A 250 13.48 -29.91 5.63
CA ALA A 250 13.48 -30.43 7.00
C ALA A 250 14.63 -31.41 7.22
N PRO A 251 15.24 -31.46 8.44
CA PRO A 251 16.27 -32.42 8.76
C PRO A 251 15.70 -33.83 8.96
N VAL A 252 16.56 -34.84 8.80
CA VAL A 252 16.21 -36.26 8.93
C VAL A 252 15.38 -36.59 10.19
N PRO A 253 15.76 -36.13 11.40
CA PRO A 253 15.00 -36.46 12.60
C PRO A 253 13.58 -35.94 12.60
N LEU A 254 13.32 -34.80 11.94
CA LEU A 254 11.96 -34.24 11.80
C LEU A 254 11.16 -35.04 10.78
N LEU A 255 11.75 -35.35 9.64
CA LEU A 255 11.11 -36.17 8.60
C LEU A 255 10.75 -37.56 9.14
N GLY A 256 11.67 -38.22 9.86
CA GLY A 256 11.45 -39.52 10.51
C GLY A 256 10.29 -39.46 11.50
N ALA A 257 10.30 -38.48 12.40
CA ALA A 257 9.23 -38.30 13.39
C ALA A 257 7.84 -38.13 12.76
N VAL A 258 7.74 -37.40 11.67
CA VAL A 258 6.47 -37.22 10.95
C VAL A 258 6.09 -38.48 10.16
N ALA A 259 7.05 -39.11 9.49
CA ALA A 259 6.84 -40.38 8.77
C ALA A 259 6.54 -41.54 9.71
N GLY A 260 6.86 -41.44 11.02
CA GLY A 260 6.73 -42.52 11.99
C GLY A 260 7.80 -43.61 11.78
N LEU A 261 9.00 -43.19 11.45
CA LEU A 261 10.21 -44.02 11.25
C LEU A 261 11.28 -43.62 12.24
N ASP A 262 12.12 -44.60 12.60
CA ASP A 262 13.34 -44.28 13.32
C ASP A 262 14.37 -43.56 12.42
N GLU A 263 15.43 -43.02 12.98
CA GLU A 263 16.41 -42.22 12.24
C GLU A 263 17.14 -43.03 11.16
N ARG A 264 17.45 -44.31 11.43
CA ARG A 264 18.14 -45.19 10.49
C ARG A 264 17.24 -45.56 9.31
N GLU A 265 15.99 -45.84 9.58
CA GLU A 265 14.97 -46.12 8.57
C GLU A 265 14.70 -44.86 7.69
N ALA A 266 14.58 -43.71 8.34
CA ALA A 266 14.37 -42.43 7.65
C ALA A 266 15.55 -42.06 6.74
N ARG A 267 16.81 -42.29 7.13
CA ARG A 267 18.01 -42.12 6.31
C ARG A 267 17.98 -43.00 5.06
N ARG A 268 17.68 -44.29 5.23
CA ARG A 268 17.56 -45.24 4.08
C ARG A 268 16.45 -44.84 3.13
N ALA A 269 15.28 -44.52 3.67
CA ALA A 269 14.14 -44.09 2.91
C ALA A 269 14.41 -42.77 2.10
N LEU A 270 15.11 -41.84 2.73
CA LEU A 270 15.51 -40.59 2.11
C LEU A 270 16.54 -40.78 0.98
N THR A 271 17.49 -41.71 1.17
CA THR A 271 18.44 -42.05 0.10
C THR A 271 17.74 -42.57 -1.16
N ALA A 272 16.68 -43.39 -1.00
CA ALA A 272 15.89 -43.85 -2.12
C ALA A 272 15.14 -42.70 -2.80
N ALA A 273 14.54 -41.78 -2.03
CA ALA A 273 13.83 -40.62 -2.55
C ALA A 273 14.76 -39.61 -3.27
N LEU A 274 16.00 -39.48 -2.81
CA LEU A 274 17.06 -38.69 -3.47
C LEU A 274 17.48 -39.28 -4.79
N LYS A 275 17.68 -40.62 -4.86
CA LYS A 275 18.06 -41.34 -6.11
C LYS A 275 16.98 -41.15 -7.19
N GLU A 276 15.73 -41.19 -6.84
CA GLU A 276 14.60 -40.95 -7.77
C GLU A 276 14.38 -39.46 -8.08
N GLY A 277 15.15 -38.55 -7.48
CA GLY A 277 15.06 -37.09 -7.71
C GLY A 277 13.74 -36.48 -7.25
N VAL A 278 13.03 -37.12 -6.31
CA VAL A 278 11.75 -36.61 -5.76
C VAL A 278 12.01 -35.51 -4.75
N VAL A 279 13.07 -35.63 -3.98
CA VAL A 279 13.53 -34.62 -3.01
C VAL A 279 14.96 -34.19 -3.33
N ARG A 280 15.39 -33.05 -2.82
CA ARG A 280 16.77 -32.52 -2.91
C ARG A 280 17.33 -32.31 -1.51
N ALA A 281 18.64 -32.45 -1.40
CA ALA A 281 19.40 -32.05 -0.22
C ALA A 281 19.87 -30.59 -0.37
N ALA A 282 19.77 -29.81 0.68
CA ALA A 282 20.34 -28.47 0.79
C ALA A 282 20.74 -28.23 2.27
N ASP A 283 21.99 -27.96 2.53
CA ASP A 283 22.53 -27.61 3.87
C ASP A 283 22.05 -28.52 5.03
N GLY A 284 22.11 -29.85 4.81
CA GLY A 284 21.68 -30.85 5.82
C GLY A 284 20.16 -30.96 6.00
N THR A 285 19.38 -30.26 5.19
CA THR A 285 17.93 -30.40 5.13
C THR A 285 17.49 -31.00 3.79
N TYR A 286 16.29 -31.51 3.74
CA TYR A 286 15.73 -32.22 2.60
C TYR A 286 14.33 -31.71 2.30
N GLY A 287 14.07 -31.38 1.04
CA GLY A 287 12.80 -30.82 0.58
C GLY A 287 12.54 -31.05 -0.88
N PHE A 288 11.41 -30.58 -1.37
CA PHE A 288 11.09 -30.67 -2.80
C PHE A 288 11.86 -29.67 -3.62
N PRO A 289 12.18 -29.99 -4.87
CA PRO A 289 12.89 -29.08 -5.77
C PRO A 289 12.12 -27.81 -6.11
N TYR A 290 10.79 -27.83 -6.06
CA TYR A 290 9.91 -26.70 -6.32
C TYR A 290 8.50 -26.94 -5.75
N GLY A 291 7.72 -25.84 -5.58
CA GLY A 291 6.44 -25.84 -4.89
C GLY A 291 5.39 -26.78 -5.51
N LEU A 292 5.26 -26.83 -6.85
CA LEU A 292 4.30 -27.73 -7.51
C LEU A 292 4.66 -29.22 -7.37
N ALA A 293 5.94 -29.58 -7.25
CA ALA A 293 6.34 -30.95 -6.96
C ALA A 293 5.88 -31.37 -5.56
N ARG A 294 6.06 -30.47 -4.57
CA ARG A 294 5.55 -30.68 -3.21
C ARG A 294 4.03 -30.86 -3.21
N ARG A 295 3.34 -29.96 -3.90
CA ARG A 295 1.86 -30.01 -4.00
C ARG A 295 1.38 -31.30 -4.64
N ALA A 296 2.01 -31.75 -5.72
CA ALA A 296 1.69 -33.01 -6.36
C ALA A 296 1.90 -34.21 -5.41
N ALA A 297 2.99 -34.21 -4.62
CA ALA A 297 3.23 -35.22 -3.62
C ALA A 297 2.23 -35.17 -2.47
N TYR A 298 1.83 -33.99 -2.02
CA TYR A 298 0.79 -33.80 -1.01
C TYR A 298 -0.58 -34.28 -1.47
N GLU A 299 -0.98 -33.95 -2.70
CA GLU A 299 -2.24 -34.42 -3.30
C GLU A 299 -2.27 -35.95 -3.47
N ALA A 300 -1.11 -36.59 -3.67
CA ALA A 300 -0.99 -38.04 -3.75
C ALA A 300 -1.14 -38.76 -2.40
N VAL A 301 -1.01 -38.05 -1.28
CA VAL A 301 -1.30 -38.63 0.05
C VAL A 301 -2.78 -38.87 0.20
N ALA A 302 -3.15 -40.08 0.59
CA ALA A 302 -4.57 -40.45 0.83
C ALA A 302 -5.22 -39.49 1.84
N GLU A 303 -6.42 -39.04 1.54
CA GLU A 303 -7.12 -38.01 2.34
C GLU A 303 -7.20 -38.37 3.84
N PRO A 304 -7.49 -39.60 4.26
CA PRO A 304 -7.53 -39.98 5.68
C PRO A 304 -6.15 -39.95 6.37
N GLU A 305 -5.06 -40.03 5.63
CA GLU A 305 -3.69 -40.01 6.19
C GLU A 305 -3.20 -38.59 6.44
N ARG A 306 -3.68 -37.60 5.70
CA ARG A 306 -3.23 -36.22 5.82
C ARG A 306 -3.39 -35.65 7.25
N PRO A 307 -4.54 -35.78 7.94
CA PRO A 307 -4.69 -35.31 9.31
C PRO A 307 -3.73 -35.99 10.29
N VAL A 308 -3.42 -37.26 10.07
CA VAL A 308 -2.48 -38.00 10.93
C VAL A 308 -1.06 -37.47 10.77
N LEU A 309 -0.63 -37.25 9.54
CA LEU A 309 0.68 -36.65 9.24
C LEU A 309 0.80 -35.22 9.79
N HIS A 310 -0.23 -34.39 9.59
CA HIS A 310 -0.29 -33.06 10.18
C HIS A 310 -0.22 -33.09 11.71
N LEU A 311 -0.89 -34.02 12.36
CA LEU A 311 -0.84 -34.18 13.82
C LEU A 311 0.58 -34.56 14.30
N ARG A 312 1.25 -35.45 13.57
CA ARG A 312 2.63 -35.83 13.87
C ARG A 312 3.58 -34.64 13.65
N ALA A 313 3.39 -33.90 12.56
CA ALA A 313 4.17 -32.70 12.27
C ALA A 313 4.03 -31.63 13.35
N ALA A 314 2.78 -31.33 13.77
CA ALA A 314 2.52 -30.40 14.86
C ALA A 314 3.23 -30.80 16.16
N ARG A 315 3.12 -32.07 16.55
CA ARG A 315 3.76 -32.61 17.74
C ARG A 315 5.29 -32.63 17.66
N ALA A 316 5.84 -32.95 16.50
CA ALA A 316 7.28 -32.98 16.28
C ALA A 316 7.87 -31.55 16.32
N LEU A 317 7.21 -30.58 15.69
CA LEU A 317 7.62 -29.18 15.73
C LEU A 317 7.49 -28.59 17.14
N ALA A 318 6.46 -28.95 17.90
CA ALA A 318 6.25 -28.45 19.27
C ALA A 318 7.28 -28.99 20.29
N ARG A 319 7.99 -30.07 19.97
CA ARG A 319 9.07 -30.62 20.82
C ARG A 319 10.44 -29.97 20.54
N ARG A 320 10.57 -29.12 19.55
CA ARG A 320 11.84 -28.45 19.21
C ARG A 320 12.18 -27.38 20.25
N THR A 321 13.45 -27.07 20.37
CA THR A 321 13.94 -25.97 21.20
C THR A 321 13.58 -24.61 20.59
N SER A 322 13.51 -23.56 21.43
CA SER A 322 13.20 -22.19 21.05
C SER A 322 14.13 -21.65 19.92
N PRO A 323 13.61 -20.82 19.01
CA PRO A 323 12.24 -20.32 18.96
C PRO A 323 11.28 -21.31 18.29
N LEU A 324 10.12 -21.56 18.91
CA LEU A 324 9.09 -22.42 18.32
C LEU A 324 8.44 -21.77 17.09
N PRO A 325 8.23 -22.49 15.98
CA PRO A 325 7.51 -22.01 14.81
C PRO A 325 5.98 -22.06 15.04
N LEU A 326 5.46 -21.18 15.94
CA LEU A 326 4.10 -21.24 16.48
C LEU A 326 3.01 -21.26 15.40
N VAL A 327 3.15 -20.45 14.37
CA VAL A 327 2.17 -20.36 13.27
C VAL A 327 2.13 -21.67 12.47
N ARG A 328 3.28 -22.25 12.17
CA ARG A 328 3.36 -23.55 11.47
C ARG A 328 2.76 -24.68 12.32
N ILE A 329 3.02 -24.66 13.62
CA ILE A 329 2.44 -25.65 14.55
C ILE A 329 0.91 -25.50 14.58
N ALA A 330 0.40 -24.27 14.65
CA ALA A 330 -1.03 -23.99 14.63
C ALA A 330 -1.69 -24.47 13.32
N GLU A 331 -1.06 -24.22 12.19
CA GLU A 331 -1.56 -24.65 10.87
C GLU A 331 -1.65 -26.18 10.77
N HIS A 332 -0.61 -26.88 11.23
CA HIS A 332 -0.65 -28.34 11.26
C HIS A 332 -1.73 -28.88 12.21
N TYR A 333 -1.97 -28.26 13.37
CA TYR A 333 -3.09 -28.65 14.22
C TYR A 333 -4.44 -28.36 13.56
N ARG A 334 -4.56 -27.26 12.81
CA ARG A 334 -5.75 -26.91 12.06
C ARG A 334 -6.05 -27.97 10.99
N CYS A 335 -5.06 -28.33 10.18
CA CYS A 335 -5.18 -29.37 9.15
C CYS A 335 -5.43 -30.77 9.75
N ALA A 336 -4.99 -31.01 11.00
CA ALA A 336 -5.30 -32.22 11.76
C ALA A 336 -6.68 -32.21 12.43
N GLY A 337 -7.52 -31.17 12.22
CA GLY A 337 -8.82 -31.04 12.85
C GLY A 337 -8.78 -30.73 14.36
N ARG A 338 -7.62 -30.36 14.88
CA ARG A 338 -7.39 -30.10 16.32
C ARG A 338 -7.52 -28.59 16.61
N ARG A 339 -8.74 -28.07 16.47
CA ARG A 339 -9.05 -26.62 16.55
C ARG A 339 -8.55 -25.96 17.84
N THR A 340 -8.77 -26.56 18.99
CA THR A 340 -8.37 -26.01 20.30
C THR A 340 -6.85 -25.81 20.41
N GLN A 341 -6.07 -26.79 19.90
CA GLN A 341 -4.62 -26.67 19.86
C GLN A 341 -4.17 -25.61 18.87
N ALA A 342 -4.79 -25.56 17.69
CA ALA A 342 -4.48 -24.53 16.69
C ALA A 342 -4.69 -23.12 17.25
N VAL A 343 -5.84 -22.87 17.89
CA VAL A 343 -6.15 -21.59 18.55
C VAL A 343 -5.12 -21.24 19.63
N ARG A 344 -4.73 -22.21 20.47
CA ARG A 344 -3.72 -21.97 21.50
C ARG A 344 -2.37 -21.51 20.93
N TYR A 345 -1.92 -22.11 19.83
CA TYR A 345 -0.66 -21.75 19.22
C TYR A 345 -0.76 -20.44 18.40
N LEU A 346 -1.90 -20.13 17.82
CA LEU A 346 -2.15 -18.82 17.20
C LEU A 346 -2.19 -17.71 18.25
N GLU A 347 -2.86 -17.93 19.40
CA GLU A 347 -2.85 -16.97 20.51
C GLU A 347 -1.41 -16.73 21.00
N ALA A 348 -0.61 -17.79 21.18
CA ALA A 348 0.77 -17.65 21.59
C ALA A 348 1.65 -16.93 20.54
N ALA A 349 1.36 -17.13 19.25
CA ALA A 349 2.02 -16.39 18.17
C ALA A 349 1.68 -14.91 18.21
N ALA A 350 0.39 -14.59 18.42
CA ALA A 350 -0.09 -13.23 18.57
C ALA A 350 0.49 -12.55 19.81
N ASP A 351 0.51 -13.24 20.97
CA ASP A 351 1.13 -12.72 22.21
C ASP A 351 2.61 -12.41 22.01
N ARG A 352 3.34 -13.26 21.28
CA ARG A 352 4.76 -13.02 20.96
C ARG A 352 4.97 -11.83 20.04
N ALA A 353 4.14 -11.68 19.00
CA ALA A 353 4.20 -10.55 18.08
C ALA A 353 3.86 -9.24 18.81
N ALA A 354 2.84 -9.25 19.67
CA ALA A 354 2.45 -8.11 20.50
C ALA A 354 3.58 -7.70 21.47
N GLY A 355 4.22 -8.68 22.12
CA GLY A 355 5.38 -8.44 23.00
C GLY A 355 6.61 -7.92 22.26
N GLY A 356 6.74 -8.19 20.96
CA GLY A 356 7.76 -7.63 20.06
C GLY A 356 7.41 -6.29 19.44
N GLY A 357 6.24 -5.71 19.75
CA GLY A 357 5.79 -4.43 19.18
C GLY A 357 5.15 -4.53 17.79
N ASP A 358 5.04 -5.71 17.19
CA ASP A 358 4.39 -5.93 15.90
C ASP A 358 2.87 -6.11 16.07
N ALA A 359 2.19 -4.98 16.24
CA ALA A 359 0.75 -4.94 16.44
C ALA A 359 -0.04 -5.44 15.20
N GLY A 360 0.50 -5.27 13.99
CA GLY A 360 -0.12 -5.71 12.75
C GLY A 360 -0.20 -7.24 12.68
N THR A 361 0.93 -7.92 12.83
CA THR A 361 1.03 -9.39 12.86
C THR A 361 0.24 -9.98 14.04
N ALA A 362 0.31 -9.36 15.22
CA ALA A 362 -0.47 -9.79 16.38
C ALA A 362 -1.98 -9.75 16.10
N THR A 363 -2.47 -8.66 15.51
CA THR A 363 -3.88 -8.49 15.13
C THR A 363 -4.33 -9.58 14.15
N ALA A 364 -3.53 -9.88 13.12
CA ALA A 364 -3.84 -10.93 12.16
C ALA A 364 -3.96 -12.31 12.82
N HIS A 365 -3.03 -12.66 13.70
CA HIS A 365 -3.05 -13.95 14.39
C HIS A 365 -4.20 -14.08 15.40
N TYR A 366 -4.56 -13.01 16.15
CA TYR A 366 -5.74 -13.04 17.02
C TYR A 366 -7.04 -13.20 16.19
N LEU A 367 -7.17 -12.54 15.04
CA LEU A 367 -8.31 -12.73 14.15
C LEU A 367 -8.41 -14.17 13.66
N ASP A 368 -7.30 -14.78 13.25
CA ASP A 368 -7.28 -16.17 12.80
C ASP A 368 -7.62 -17.13 13.94
N ALA A 369 -7.17 -16.82 15.17
CA ALA A 369 -7.54 -17.59 16.36
C ALA A 369 -9.05 -17.52 16.64
N LEU A 370 -9.69 -16.35 16.49
CA LEU A 370 -11.14 -16.17 16.65
C LEU A 370 -11.92 -16.92 15.55
N ARG A 371 -11.46 -16.88 14.30
CA ARG A 371 -12.04 -17.65 13.18
C ARG A 371 -11.99 -19.15 13.40
N GLY A 372 -11.04 -19.62 14.20
CA GLY A 372 -10.94 -21.03 14.60
C GLY A 372 -12.10 -21.54 15.46
N GLY A 373 -13.01 -20.68 15.90
CA GLY A 373 -14.18 -21.02 16.72
C GLY A 373 -13.82 -21.53 18.12
N PRO A 374 -13.05 -20.79 18.93
CA PRO A 374 -12.66 -21.20 20.27
C PRO A 374 -13.88 -21.25 21.22
N PRO A 375 -13.79 -22.03 22.32
CA PRO A 375 -14.78 -21.98 23.39
C PRO A 375 -14.96 -20.57 23.95
N ALA A 376 -16.13 -20.25 24.50
CA ALA A 376 -16.51 -18.90 24.94
C ALA A 376 -15.42 -18.21 25.80
N VAL A 377 -14.93 -18.87 26.84
CA VAL A 377 -13.90 -18.31 27.74
C VAL A 377 -12.60 -17.94 27.01
N VAL A 378 -12.17 -18.77 26.04
CA VAL A 378 -10.95 -18.54 25.25
C VAL A 378 -11.22 -17.43 24.22
N ARG A 379 -12.38 -17.45 23.57
CA ARG A 379 -12.81 -16.43 22.61
C ARG A 379 -12.82 -15.04 23.23
N ASP A 380 -13.47 -14.92 24.41
CA ASP A 380 -13.64 -13.65 25.11
C ASP A 380 -12.28 -13.07 25.53
N ARG A 381 -11.35 -13.94 26.01
CA ARG A 381 -9.97 -13.55 26.28
C ARG A 381 -9.21 -13.08 25.04
N ILE A 382 -9.33 -13.80 23.92
CA ILE A 382 -8.66 -13.43 22.67
C ILE A 382 -9.25 -12.15 22.12
N ALA A 383 -10.57 -11.94 22.17
CA ALA A 383 -11.23 -10.73 21.73
C ALA A 383 -10.73 -9.51 22.51
N LEU A 384 -10.55 -9.64 23.81
CA LEU A 384 -10.01 -8.56 24.63
C LEU A 384 -8.55 -8.23 24.25
N LYS A 385 -7.70 -9.24 24.06
CA LYS A 385 -6.32 -9.05 23.58
C LYS A 385 -6.28 -8.42 22.19
N LEU A 386 -7.14 -8.86 21.28
CA LEU A 386 -7.30 -8.29 19.95
C LEU A 386 -7.66 -6.81 20.03
N ALA A 387 -8.68 -6.46 20.83
CA ALA A 387 -9.13 -5.09 20.97
C ALA A 387 -8.02 -4.17 21.49
N ARG A 388 -7.22 -4.62 22.47
CA ARG A 388 -6.09 -3.86 23.03
C ARG A 388 -4.99 -3.61 22.00
N VAL A 389 -4.59 -4.66 21.27
CA VAL A 389 -3.48 -4.57 20.28
C VAL A 389 -3.88 -3.79 19.04
N ALA A 390 -5.14 -3.92 18.61
CA ALA A 390 -5.63 -3.27 17.40
C ALA A 390 -5.59 -1.73 17.46
N LEU A 391 -5.61 -1.12 18.66
CA LEU A 391 -5.44 0.33 18.81
C LEU A 391 -4.09 0.84 18.29
N ASN A 392 -3.05 0.01 18.34
CA ASN A 392 -1.69 0.36 17.90
C ASN A 392 -1.38 -0.17 16.49
N ALA A 393 -2.33 -0.88 15.86
CA ALA A 393 -2.26 -1.33 14.48
C ALA A 393 -3.10 -0.41 13.57
N ARG A 394 -3.03 -0.62 12.26
CA ARG A 394 -4.02 -0.10 11.29
C ARG A 394 -4.92 -1.27 10.85
N PRO A 395 -5.86 -1.73 11.69
CA PRO A 395 -6.66 -2.89 11.36
C PRO A 395 -7.69 -2.55 10.30
N GLY A 396 -7.86 -3.46 9.35
CA GLY A 396 -8.96 -3.38 8.40
C GLY A 396 -10.34 -3.57 9.07
N PRO A 397 -11.44 -3.44 8.32
CA PRO A 397 -12.82 -3.51 8.82
C PRO A 397 -13.19 -4.85 9.49
N GLN A 398 -12.33 -5.84 9.34
CA GLN A 398 -12.52 -7.19 9.90
C GLN A 398 -12.42 -7.21 11.44
N VAL A 399 -11.63 -6.32 12.05
CA VAL A 399 -11.46 -6.27 13.50
C VAL A 399 -12.72 -5.76 14.20
N PRO A 400 -13.27 -4.58 13.84
CA PRO A 400 -14.55 -4.14 14.39
C PRO A 400 -15.65 -5.15 14.20
N ALA A 401 -15.75 -5.81 13.05
CA ALA A 401 -16.75 -6.83 12.78
C ALA A 401 -16.61 -8.05 13.72
N ALA A 402 -15.38 -8.54 13.94
CA ALA A 402 -15.12 -9.66 14.84
C ALA A 402 -15.46 -9.31 16.29
N LEU A 403 -15.10 -8.10 16.76
CA LEU A 403 -15.43 -7.65 18.12
C LEU A 403 -16.94 -7.50 18.33
N ARG A 404 -17.69 -6.95 17.36
CA ARG A 404 -19.16 -6.90 17.40
C ARG A 404 -19.77 -8.29 17.50
N GLN A 405 -19.29 -9.23 16.66
CA GLN A 405 -19.77 -10.61 16.69
C GLN A 405 -19.59 -11.26 18.09
N VAL A 406 -18.47 -10.95 18.77
CA VAL A 406 -18.24 -11.46 20.13
C VAL A 406 -19.19 -10.80 21.14
N LEU A 407 -19.41 -9.48 21.04
CA LEU A 407 -20.34 -8.74 21.91
C LEU A 407 -21.80 -9.20 21.74
N ASP A 408 -22.22 -9.53 20.53
CA ASP A 408 -23.60 -9.97 20.23
C ASP A 408 -23.94 -11.34 20.83
N GLN A 409 -22.93 -12.17 21.09
CA GLN A 409 -23.14 -13.51 21.68
C GLN A 409 -23.52 -13.48 23.17
N ARG A 410 -23.49 -12.29 23.81
CA ARG A 410 -23.94 -12.04 25.22
C ARG A 410 -23.38 -13.00 26.26
N SER A 411 -22.24 -13.62 26.02
CA SER A 411 -21.57 -14.53 26.97
C SER A 411 -20.60 -13.82 27.89
N LEU A 412 -20.29 -12.57 27.58
CA LEU A 412 -19.30 -11.76 28.30
C LEU A 412 -19.88 -11.24 29.63
N GLY A 413 -19.09 -11.33 30.71
CA GLY A 413 -19.36 -10.56 31.92
C GLY A 413 -19.18 -9.04 31.69
N PRO A 414 -19.67 -8.20 32.66
CA PRO A 414 -19.63 -6.74 32.52
C PRO A 414 -18.22 -6.19 32.25
N GLY A 415 -17.19 -6.69 32.96
CA GLY A 415 -15.83 -6.19 32.79
C GLY A 415 -15.29 -6.34 31.33
N PRO A 416 -15.18 -7.56 30.80
CA PRO A 416 -14.76 -7.77 29.42
C PRO A 416 -15.68 -7.11 28.37
N SER A 417 -17.00 -7.11 28.59
CA SER A 417 -17.96 -6.44 27.69
C SER A 417 -17.70 -4.93 27.63
N GLY A 418 -17.60 -4.29 28.77
CA GLY A 418 -17.36 -2.85 28.88
C GLY A 418 -16.00 -2.47 28.28
N GLU A 419 -14.95 -3.25 28.55
CA GLU A 419 -13.62 -2.96 28.01
C GLU A 419 -13.56 -3.15 26.48
N ILE A 420 -14.12 -4.24 25.94
CA ILE A 420 -14.17 -4.46 24.49
C ILE A 420 -14.98 -3.35 23.81
N ARG A 421 -16.12 -2.92 24.37
CA ARG A 421 -16.92 -1.81 23.82
C ARG A 421 -16.15 -0.49 23.82
N LEU A 422 -15.46 -0.18 24.92
CA LEU A 422 -14.62 1.01 25.01
C LEU A 422 -13.53 1.00 23.93
N LEU A 423 -12.81 -0.12 23.81
CA LEU A 423 -11.74 -0.27 22.82
C LEU A 423 -12.27 -0.27 21.38
N LEU A 424 -13.41 -0.91 21.13
CA LEU A 424 -14.10 -0.87 19.82
C LEU A 424 -14.50 0.56 19.46
N GLY A 425 -15.07 1.30 20.40
CA GLY A 425 -15.41 2.70 20.19
C GLY A 425 -14.18 3.56 19.88
N LEU A 426 -13.06 3.33 20.56
CA LEU A 426 -11.78 4.00 20.25
C LEU A 426 -11.24 3.64 18.87
N LEU A 427 -11.37 2.38 18.44
CA LEU A 427 -11.01 1.93 17.09
C LEU A 427 -11.86 2.61 16.03
N LEU A 428 -13.17 2.64 16.22
CA LEU A 428 -14.12 3.30 15.32
C LEU A 428 -13.83 4.81 15.22
N ARG A 429 -13.54 5.46 16.36
CA ARG A 429 -13.21 6.88 16.42
C ARG A 429 -11.92 7.20 15.67
N ASN A 430 -10.85 6.44 15.92
CA ASN A 430 -9.51 6.80 15.47
C ASN A 430 -9.20 6.30 14.04
N GLN A 431 -9.92 5.29 13.52
CA GLN A 431 -9.47 4.57 12.33
C GLN A 431 -10.56 4.31 11.27
N SER A 432 -11.85 4.38 11.63
CA SER A 432 -12.93 3.98 10.73
C SER A 432 -13.83 5.12 10.25
N GLY A 433 -13.65 6.33 10.75
CA GLY A 433 -14.47 7.45 10.38
C GLY A 433 -15.93 7.39 10.84
N SER A 434 -16.28 6.47 11.73
CA SER A 434 -17.63 6.25 12.25
C SER A 434 -17.85 6.97 13.60
N GLY A 435 -17.66 8.29 13.62
CA GLY A 435 -17.61 9.07 14.85
C GLY A 435 -18.83 8.92 15.77
N LEU A 436 -20.06 8.95 15.24
CA LEU A 436 -21.28 8.79 16.05
C LEU A 436 -21.40 7.38 16.63
N GLU A 437 -21.16 6.36 15.81
CA GLU A 437 -21.17 4.96 16.27
C GLU A 437 -20.10 4.69 17.33
N ALA A 438 -18.92 5.32 17.18
CA ALA A 438 -17.86 5.26 18.18
C ALA A 438 -18.31 5.79 19.55
N LEU A 439 -18.93 6.97 19.57
CA LEU A 439 -19.46 7.59 20.81
C LEU A 439 -20.55 6.73 21.45
N GLU A 440 -21.44 6.16 20.64
CA GLU A 440 -22.50 5.27 21.11
C GLU A 440 -21.93 3.99 21.74
N GLU A 441 -20.91 3.37 21.11
CA GLU A 441 -20.28 2.18 21.69
C GLU A 441 -19.56 2.50 23.01
N ILE A 442 -18.86 3.63 23.10
CA ILE A 442 -18.23 4.05 24.35
C ILE A 442 -19.31 4.36 25.43
N ALA A 443 -20.40 5.02 25.05
CA ALA A 443 -21.50 5.29 25.98
C ALA A 443 -22.15 4.00 26.50
N ARG A 444 -22.34 3.00 25.64
CA ARG A 444 -22.83 1.66 26.02
C ARG A 444 -21.86 0.90 26.93
N ALA A 445 -20.58 1.22 26.91
CA ALA A 445 -19.58 0.61 27.77
C ALA A 445 -19.70 1.11 29.24
N VAL A 446 -20.14 2.35 29.44
CA VAL A 446 -20.12 3.00 30.75
C VAL A 446 -20.85 2.22 31.86
N PRO A 447 -22.10 1.70 31.69
CA PRO A 447 -22.76 0.89 32.73
C PRO A 447 -21.98 -0.37 33.10
N ASP A 448 -21.46 -1.09 32.12
CA ASP A 448 -20.68 -2.30 32.32
C ASP A 448 -19.36 -2.00 33.08
N LEU A 449 -18.71 -0.89 32.72
CA LEU A 449 -17.47 -0.45 33.36
C LEU A 449 -17.69 0.02 34.80
N LEU A 450 -18.79 0.75 35.07
CA LEU A 450 -19.14 1.20 36.42
C LEU A 450 -19.30 0.04 37.40
N ALA A 451 -19.77 -1.11 36.93
CA ALA A 451 -19.96 -2.30 37.76
C ALA A 451 -18.63 -2.94 38.20
N VAL A 452 -17.48 -2.63 37.50
CA VAL A 452 -16.24 -3.35 37.69
C VAL A 452 -15.05 -2.43 38.01
N SER A 453 -14.96 -1.26 37.34
CA SER A 453 -13.86 -0.31 37.50
C SER A 453 -14.34 1.13 37.32
N THR A 454 -14.39 1.84 38.43
CA THR A 454 -14.73 3.28 38.45
C THR A 454 -13.77 4.08 37.56
N GLY A 455 -12.48 3.69 37.52
CA GLY A 455 -11.47 4.39 36.72
C GLY A 455 -11.69 4.23 35.22
N GLN A 456 -12.03 3.03 34.77
CA GLN A 456 -12.35 2.81 33.35
C GLN A 456 -13.64 3.52 32.92
N ALA A 457 -14.66 3.54 33.80
CA ALA A 457 -15.89 4.28 33.55
C ALA A 457 -15.63 5.78 33.45
N ALA A 458 -14.87 6.34 34.41
CA ALA A 458 -14.49 7.75 34.38
C ALA A 458 -13.70 8.11 33.09
N ARG A 459 -12.80 7.24 32.68
CA ARG A 459 -12.07 7.39 31.41
C ARG A 459 -13.01 7.39 30.20
N ALA A 460 -13.96 6.45 30.15
CA ALA A 460 -14.93 6.37 29.04
C ALA A 460 -15.77 7.66 28.97
N LEU A 461 -16.29 8.12 30.10
CA LEU A 461 -17.04 9.38 30.20
C LEU A 461 -16.21 10.59 29.78
N ALA A 462 -14.95 10.69 30.22
CA ALA A 462 -14.06 11.78 29.83
C ALA A 462 -13.72 11.75 28.32
N ILE A 463 -13.64 10.57 27.68
CA ILE A 463 -13.43 10.45 26.24
C ILE A 463 -14.63 10.96 25.45
N ILE A 464 -15.86 10.55 25.82
CA ILE A 464 -17.07 11.00 25.12
C ILE A 464 -17.44 12.45 25.43
N ALA A 465 -16.91 13.01 26.53
CA ALA A 465 -17.03 14.43 26.85
C ALA A 465 -16.21 15.33 25.92
N ILE A 466 -15.22 14.82 25.17
CA ILE A 466 -14.50 15.60 24.17
C ILE A 466 -15.47 15.94 23.03
N PRO A 467 -15.69 17.24 22.72
CA PRO A 467 -16.62 17.65 21.67
C PRO A 467 -16.24 17.05 20.31
N SER A 468 -17.10 16.21 19.79
CA SER A 468 -17.06 15.75 18.42
C SER A 468 -18.41 16.07 17.81
N LEU A 469 -18.42 16.94 16.83
CA LEU A 469 -19.59 17.79 16.56
C LEU A 469 -20.71 17.16 15.73
N LYS A 470 -20.61 15.91 15.32
CA LYS A 470 -21.67 15.33 14.45
C LYS A 470 -23.03 15.11 15.14
N GLY A 471 -23.18 15.34 16.43
CA GLY A 471 -24.47 15.02 17.01
C GLY A 471 -24.87 15.73 18.29
N TRP A 472 -23.99 15.94 19.23
CA TRP A 472 -24.37 16.32 20.57
C TRP A 472 -24.14 17.81 20.87
N PRO A 473 -25.05 18.46 21.57
CA PRO A 473 -24.86 19.82 22.09
C PRO A 473 -23.68 19.89 23.08
N VAL A 474 -22.99 21.05 23.11
CA VAL A 474 -21.92 21.32 24.10
C VAL A 474 -22.40 21.08 25.53
N GLY A 475 -23.69 21.33 25.82
CA GLY A 475 -24.29 21.05 27.12
C GLY A 475 -24.22 19.57 27.51
N GLU A 476 -24.40 18.66 26.58
CA GLU A 476 -24.29 17.21 26.84
C GLU A 476 -22.84 16.81 27.13
N HIS A 477 -21.86 17.32 26.36
CA HIS A 477 -20.46 17.11 26.64
C HIS A 477 -20.05 17.61 28.03
N ARG A 478 -20.57 18.76 28.45
CA ARG A 478 -20.34 19.27 29.81
C ARG A 478 -20.93 18.38 30.87
N ARG A 479 -22.15 17.86 30.64
CA ARG A 479 -22.81 16.92 31.58
C ARG A 479 -21.97 15.67 31.79
N LEU A 480 -21.49 15.07 30.71
CA LEU A 480 -20.62 13.89 30.74
C LEU A 480 -19.28 14.17 31.43
N LEU A 481 -18.70 15.34 31.18
CA LEU A 481 -17.47 15.75 31.84
C LEU A 481 -17.67 15.89 33.37
N ALA A 482 -18.74 16.55 33.78
CA ALA A 482 -19.07 16.66 35.19
C ALA A 482 -19.34 15.31 35.88
N GLU A 483 -19.84 14.31 35.12
CA GLU A 483 -20.00 12.96 35.61
C GLU A 483 -18.64 12.25 35.78
N ALA A 484 -17.72 12.40 34.81
CA ALA A 484 -16.35 11.91 34.90
C ALA A 484 -15.60 12.52 36.09
N GLU A 485 -15.75 13.84 36.33
CA GLU A 485 -15.14 14.58 37.44
C GLU A 485 -15.66 14.10 38.80
N ARG A 486 -16.95 13.77 38.93
CA ARG A 486 -17.51 13.18 40.16
C ARG A 486 -16.90 11.81 40.48
N LEU A 487 -16.48 11.05 39.49
CA LEU A 487 -15.83 9.75 39.68
C LEU A 487 -14.33 9.86 39.97
N LEU A 488 -13.67 10.93 39.56
CA LEU A 488 -12.24 11.12 39.63
C LEU A 488 -11.61 10.91 41.02
N PRO A 489 -12.23 11.36 42.13
CA PRO A 489 -11.70 11.11 43.48
C PRO A 489 -11.63 9.62 43.87
N ARG A 490 -12.39 8.76 43.20
CA ARG A 490 -12.44 7.31 43.43
C ARG A 490 -11.57 6.51 42.48
N VAL A 491 -10.78 7.19 41.64
CA VAL A 491 -9.85 6.53 40.69
C VAL A 491 -8.50 6.38 41.37
N ASP A 492 -8.19 5.18 41.84
CA ASP A 492 -6.93 4.89 42.55
C ASP A 492 -5.77 4.64 41.58
N GLU A 493 -6.05 4.12 40.38
CA GLU A 493 -5.04 3.78 39.39
C GLU A 493 -4.47 5.05 38.73
N ALA A 494 -3.17 5.30 38.92
CA ALA A 494 -2.49 6.50 38.45
C ALA A 494 -2.63 6.74 36.93
N ASP A 495 -2.51 5.68 36.15
CA ASP A 495 -2.60 5.75 34.68
C ASP A 495 -4.02 6.13 34.21
N LEU A 496 -5.05 5.56 34.85
CA LEU A 496 -6.44 5.90 34.54
C LEU A 496 -6.76 7.31 35.00
N ARG A 497 -6.31 7.73 36.18
CA ARG A 497 -6.44 9.12 36.68
C ARG A 497 -5.81 10.09 35.69
N SER A 498 -4.58 9.82 35.22
CA SER A 498 -3.86 10.63 34.24
C SER A 498 -4.61 10.72 32.90
N ALA A 499 -5.20 9.61 32.45
CA ALA A 499 -6.00 9.58 31.22
C ALA A 499 -7.30 10.41 31.34
N VAL A 500 -7.95 10.37 32.51
CA VAL A 500 -9.17 11.20 32.79
C VAL A 500 -8.79 12.68 32.77
N LEU A 501 -7.71 13.07 33.47
CA LEU A 501 -7.24 14.47 33.53
C LEU A 501 -6.85 14.98 32.13
N ALA A 502 -6.15 14.17 31.32
CA ALA A 502 -5.78 14.53 29.97
C ALA A 502 -7.01 14.76 29.06
N ASN A 503 -8.01 13.89 29.13
CA ASN A 503 -9.26 14.06 28.38
C ASN A 503 -10.09 15.25 28.90
N ARG A 504 -10.09 15.49 30.21
CA ARG A 504 -10.72 16.68 30.85
C ARG A 504 -10.11 17.96 30.28
N ALA A 505 -8.80 18.09 30.32
CA ALA A 505 -8.09 19.27 29.80
C ALA A 505 -8.40 19.48 28.30
N THR A 506 -8.39 18.39 27.49
CA THR A 506 -8.76 18.43 26.08
C THR A 506 -10.20 18.90 25.87
N ALA A 507 -11.17 18.34 26.61
CA ALA A 507 -12.58 18.68 26.47
C ALA A 507 -12.85 20.15 26.79
N LEU A 508 -12.33 20.64 27.92
CA LEU A 508 -12.46 22.04 28.34
C LEU A 508 -11.80 23.00 27.33
N ALA A 509 -10.60 22.67 26.85
CA ALA A 509 -9.92 23.50 25.86
C ALA A 509 -10.73 23.59 24.56
N LEU A 510 -11.25 22.49 24.06
CA LEU A 510 -12.06 22.47 22.83
C LEU A 510 -13.40 23.19 22.98
N MET A 511 -13.95 23.29 24.19
CA MET A 511 -15.14 24.08 24.49
C MET A 511 -14.84 25.58 24.72
N GLY A 512 -13.58 25.99 24.69
CA GLY A 512 -13.18 27.34 25.06
C GLY A 512 -13.52 27.69 26.52
N ASP A 513 -13.51 26.69 27.40
CA ASP A 513 -13.87 26.89 28.82
C ASP A 513 -12.69 27.54 29.58
N PRO A 514 -12.90 28.60 30.34
CA PRO A 514 -11.84 29.27 31.09
C PRO A 514 -11.09 28.36 32.06
N SER A 515 -11.75 27.32 32.60
CA SER A 515 -11.15 26.35 33.52
C SER A 515 -10.19 25.38 32.84
N ALA A 516 -10.08 25.43 31.47
CA ALA A 516 -9.10 24.65 30.73
C ALA A 516 -7.66 24.91 31.20
N ARG A 517 -7.36 26.10 31.66
CA ARG A 517 -6.03 26.47 32.21
C ARG A 517 -5.69 25.62 33.44
N GLU A 518 -6.59 25.65 34.43
CA GLU A 518 -6.41 24.87 35.65
C GLU A 518 -6.32 23.38 35.34
N ALA A 519 -7.16 22.92 34.39
CA ALA A 519 -7.14 21.52 33.95
C ALA A 519 -5.82 21.10 33.31
N VAL A 520 -5.13 22.02 32.64
CA VAL A 520 -3.76 21.78 32.08
C VAL A 520 -2.73 21.75 33.21
N ASP A 521 -2.85 22.63 34.19
CA ASP A 521 -1.95 22.66 35.36
C ASP A 521 -2.13 21.42 36.26
N ASP A 522 -3.32 20.80 36.26
CA ASP A 522 -3.59 19.54 36.95
C ASP A 522 -3.01 18.29 36.26
N LEU A 523 -2.44 18.44 35.06
CA LEU A 523 -1.85 17.29 34.36
C LEU A 523 -0.62 16.77 35.11
N PRO A 524 -0.46 15.45 35.28
CA PRO A 524 0.71 14.89 35.94
C PRO A 524 1.97 15.11 35.12
N ASP A 525 3.11 15.36 35.78
CA ASP A 525 4.42 15.53 35.15
C ASP A 525 4.86 14.29 34.35
N ALA A 526 4.47 13.10 34.81
CA ALA A 526 4.79 11.82 34.20
C ALA A 526 3.56 11.24 33.46
N LEU A 527 3.32 11.71 32.25
CA LEU A 527 2.42 11.04 31.32
C LEU A 527 3.17 9.95 30.53
N THR A 528 2.46 8.87 30.15
CA THR A 528 3.02 7.99 29.13
C THR A 528 3.28 8.78 27.84
N VAL A 529 4.29 8.39 27.08
CA VAL A 529 4.69 9.09 25.85
C VAL A 529 3.51 9.27 24.88
N GLU A 530 2.68 8.24 24.74
CA GLU A 530 1.47 8.28 23.90
C GLU A 530 0.40 9.24 24.42
N ALA A 531 0.16 9.24 25.73
CA ALA A 531 -0.78 10.17 26.35
C ALA A 531 -0.29 11.62 26.25
N ALA A 532 1.00 11.86 26.46
CA ALA A 532 1.63 13.16 26.30
C ALA A 532 1.52 13.67 24.85
N ALA A 533 1.86 12.86 23.84
CA ALA A 533 1.74 13.24 22.43
C ALA A 533 0.30 13.63 22.08
N ARG A 534 -0.65 12.80 22.48
CA ARG A 534 -2.08 12.98 22.17
C ARG A 534 -2.68 14.22 22.87
N VAL A 535 -2.47 14.39 24.17
CA VAL A 535 -3.03 15.54 24.89
C VAL A 535 -2.43 16.85 24.40
N HIS A 536 -1.10 16.90 24.19
CA HIS A 536 -0.47 18.11 23.72
C HIS A 536 -0.85 18.47 22.28
N ALA A 537 -1.04 17.49 21.38
CA ALA A 537 -1.53 17.77 20.03
C ALA A 537 -2.98 18.31 20.06
N ASN A 538 -3.87 17.70 20.84
CA ASN A 538 -5.23 18.25 21.03
C ASN A 538 -5.22 19.67 21.56
N LEU A 539 -4.42 19.94 22.60
CA LEU A 539 -4.29 21.28 23.18
C LEU A 539 -3.68 22.30 22.21
N ALA A 540 -2.70 21.87 21.39
CA ALA A 540 -2.12 22.71 20.35
C ALA A 540 -3.16 23.09 19.29
N GLY A 541 -3.97 22.12 18.82
CA GLY A 541 -5.05 22.36 17.86
C GLY A 541 -6.10 23.30 18.41
N ALA A 542 -6.59 23.04 19.66
CA ALA A 542 -7.54 23.90 20.33
C ALA A 542 -6.99 25.35 20.52
N ALA A 543 -5.76 25.47 21.01
CA ALA A 543 -5.11 26.78 21.20
C ALA A 543 -4.92 27.53 19.88
N THR A 544 -4.53 26.84 18.80
CA THR A 544 -4.44 27.44 17.45
C THR A 544 -5.79 27.98 16.99
N ALA A 545 -6.84 27.17 17.08
CA ALA A 545 -8.16 27.55 16.60
C ALA A 545 -8.79 28.69 17.42
N LEU A 546 -8.63 28.65 18.75
CA LEU A 546 -9.19 29.64 19.67
C LEU A 546 -8.41 30.96 19.74
N GLY A 547 -7.18 31.02 19.19
CA GLY A 547 -6.39 32.21 19.13
C GLY A 547 -5.40 32.40 20.29
N HIS A 548 -4.72 31.35 20.69
CA HIS A 548 -3.67 31.37 21.71
C HIS A 548 -2.31 30.96 21.09
N PRO A 549 -1.67 31.79 20.27
CA PRO A 549 -0.50 31.39 19.47
C PRO A 549 0.69 30.90 20.30
N GLU A 550 0.99 31.55 21.43
CA GLU A 550 2.09 31.15 22.30
C GLU A 550 1.86 29.77 22.93
N ARG A 551 0.63 29.52 23.42
CA ARG A 551 0.28 28.21 23.99
C ARG A 551 0.27 27.12 22.90
N ALA A 552 -0.24 27.44 21.71
CA ALA A 552 -0.23 26.53 20.59
C ALA A 552 1.20 26.05 20.27
N ARG A 553 2.17 26.98 20.18
CA ARG A 553 3.59 26.64 19.97
C ARG A 553 4.15 25.77 21.10
N ALA A 554 3.89 26.15 22.36
CA ALA A 554 4.40 25.41 23.51
C ALA A 554 3.86 23.95 23.56
N PHE A 555 2.58 23.75 23.25
CA PHE A 555 1.99 22.43 23.19
C PHE A 555 2.47 21.64 21.97
N GLN A 556 2.63 22.28 20.82
CA GLN A 556 3.16 21.66 19.61
C GLN A 556 4.58 21.12 19.82
N ASP A 557 5.44 21.89 20.47
CA ASP A 557 6.81 21.49 20.80
C ASP A 557 6.84 20.28 21.75
N ARG A 558 5.90 20.24 22.73
CA ARG A 558 5.76 19.10 23.65
C ARG A 558 5.27 17.84 22.90
N ALA A 559 4.31 18.01 22.00
CA ALA A 559 3.78 16.93 21.19
C ALA A 559 4.86 16.32 20.29
N TRP A 560 5.63 17.14 19.57
CA TRP A 560 6.74 16.67 18.75
C TRP A 560 7.85 15.98 19.54
N ARG A 561 8.19 16.47 20.72
CA ARG A 561 9.15 15.79 21.61
C ARG A 561 8.68 14.39 21.99
N ALA A 562 7.41 14.23 22.33
CA ALA A 562 6.84 12.94 22.69
C ALA A 562 6.84 11.96 21.50
N VAL A 563 6.47 12.42 20.29
CA VAL A 563 6.44 11.58 19.08
C VAL A 563 7.83 11.09 18.69
N ARG A 564 8.85 11.96 18.73
CA ARG A 564 10.23 11.56 18.38
C ARG A 564 10.80 10.46 19.27
N THR A 565 10.25 10.28 20.46
CA THR A 565 10.68 9.24 21.41
C THR A 565 10.00 7.89 21.14
N ASN A 566 8.83 7.85 20.50
CA ASN A 566 7.98 6.64 20.43
C ASN A 566 7.81 6.06 19.02
N HIS A 567 8.19 6.77 17.94
CA HIS A 567 8.06 6.31 16.54
C HIS A 567 6.66 5.72 16.17
N ALA A 568 5.58 6.29 16.73
CA ALA A 568 4.22 5.85 16.45
C ALA A 568 3.61 6.61 15.25
N PRO A 569 3.44 5.97 14.07
CA PRO A 569 3.02 6.67 12.84
C PRO A 569 1.68 7.40 12.96
N TYR A 570 0.74 6.86 13.73
CA TYR A 570 -0.55 7.49 13.98
C TYR A 570 -0.40 8.81 14.76
N LEU A 571 0.44 8.83 15.81
CA LEU A 571 0.68 10.03 16.62
C LEU A 571 1.45 11.09 15.84
N GLU A 572 2.38 10.67 14.98
CA GLU A 572 3.09 11.56 14.08
C GLU A 572 2.14 12.27 13.12
N ALA A 573 1.24 11.52 12.46
CA ALA A 573 0.20 12.06 11.59
C ALA A 573 -0.66 13.12 12.30
N PHE A 574 -1.06 12.83 13.53
CA PHE A 574 -1.87 13.73 14.34
C PHE A 574 -1.15 15.04 14.68
N VAL A 575 0.11 14.96 15.10
CA VAL A 575 0.91 16.15 15.40
C VAL A 575 1.21 16.95 14.13
N GLU A 576 1.41 16.27 12.99
CA GLU A 576 1.68 16.91 11.71
C GLU A 576 0.46 17.69 11.18
N THR A 577 -0.74 17.12 11.20
CA THR A 577 -1.95 17.83 10.73
C THR A 577 -2.25 19.06 11.60
N THR A 578 -2.07 18.94 12.91
CA THR A 578 -2.20 20.07 13.85
C THR A 578 -1.17 21.19 13.56
N ASP A 579 0.07 20.82 13.25
CA ASP A 579 1.13 21.77 12.89
C ASP A 579 0.85 22.46 11.55
N MET A 580 0.31 21.76 10.56
CA MET A 580 -0.10 22.36 9.29
C MET A 580 -1.21 23.40 9.49
N LEU A 581 -2.18 23.12 10.34
CA LEU A 581 -3.23 24.09 10.70
C LEU A 581 -2.64 25.33 11.36
N ALA A 582 -1.70 25.17 12.30
CA ALA A 582 -1.01 26.26 12.95
C ALA A 582 -0.17 27.09 11.95
N ALA A 583 0.51 26.44 11.01
CA ALA A 583 1.26 27.12 9.97
C ALA A 583 0.33 27.91 9.02
N PHE A 584 -0.80 27.32 8.62
CA PHE A 584 -1.78 27.99 7.76
C PHE A 584 -2.35 29.25 8.44
N THR A 585 -2.79 29.13 9.69
CA THR A 585 -3.38 30.25 10.43
C THR A 585 -2.40 31.39 10.69
N ALA A 586 -1.12 31.06 10.88
CA ALA A 586 -0.05 32.05 11.07
C ALA A 586 0.49 32.64 9.75
N GLY A 587 -0.10 32.34 8.60
CA GLY A 587 0.34 32.85 7.29
C GLY A 587 1.64 32.27 6.77
N ARG A 588 2.16 31.21 7.37
CA ARG A 588 3.39 30.53 6.93
C ARG A 588 3.08 29.53 5.81
N TRP A 589 2.77 30.03 4.60
CA TRP A 589 2.27 29.20 3.49
C TRP A 589 3.38 28.66 2.56
N ALA A 590 4.60 29.18 2.65
CA ALA A 590 5.73 28.71 1.85
C ALA A 590 6.00 27.21 2.12
N GLY A 591 5.94 26.38 1.07
CA GLY A 591 6.13 24.91 1.15
C GLY A 591 5.02 24.13 1.85
N LEU A 592 3.98 24.82 2.38
CA LEU A 592 2.89 24.17 3.11
C LEU A 592 1.95 23.37 2.20
N LEU A 593 1.73 23.81 0.96
CA LEU A 593 0.89 23.08 0.00
C LEU A 593 1.49 21.71 -0.33
N GLU A 594 2.77 21.66 -0.65
CA GLU A 594 3.48 20.42 -0.97
C GLU A 594 3.51 19.45 0.23
N ARG A 595 3.58 20.00 1.44
CA ARG A 595 3.49 19.23 2.68
C ARG A 595 2.08 18.66 2.87
N ALA A 596 1.06 19.47 2.67
CA ALA A 596 -0.34 19.07 2.81
C ALA A 596 -0.75 18.02 1.74
N GLU A 597 -0.24 18.12 0.51
CA GLU A 597 -0.46 17.14 -0.55
C GLU A 597 0.17 15.78 -0.22
N ARG A 598 1.38 15.77 0.35
CA ARG A 598 1.98 14.51 0.84
C ARG A 598 1.17 13.90 1.99
N ALA A 599 0.70 14.73 2.92
CA ALA A 599 -0.14 14.27 4.02
C ALA A 599 -1.50 13.74 3.54
N GLU A 600 -2.10 14.37 2.52
CA GLU A 600 -3.35 13.89 1.88
C GLU A 600 -3.19 12.48 1.32
N GLU A 601 -2.09 12.20 0.65
CA GLU A 601 -1.81 10.86 0.10
C GLU A 601 -1.47 9.86 1.20
N GLN A 602 -0.61 10.25 2.14
CA GLN A 602 -0.11 9.38 3.21
C GLN A 602 -1.20 8.98 4.21
N TYR A 603 -2.15 9.88 4.50
CA TYR A 603 -3.18 9.66 5.53
C TYR A 603 -4.56 9.32 4.94
N ARG A 604 -4.62 8.94 3.68
CA ARG A 604 -5.88 8.63 2.96
C ARG A 604 -6.77 7.62 3.68
N ASP A 605 -6.15 6.67 4.37
CA ASP A 605 -6.85 5.61 5.12
C ASP A 605 -7.30 6.05 6.53
N VAL A 606 -6.96 7.28 6.97
CA VAL A 606 -7.34 7.82 8.29
C VAL A 606 -8.22 9.06 8.08
N PRO A 607 -9.56 8.90 8.11
CA PRO A 607 -10.50 9.91 7.62
C PRO A 607 -10.31 11.31 8.19
N ASP A 608 -10.07 11.45 9.50
CA ASP A 608 -9.94 12.77 10.11
C ASP A 608 -8.67 13.50 9.69
N PHE A 609 -7.52 12.80 9.66
CA PHE A 609 -6.25 13.41 9.20
C PHE A 609 -6.28 13.69 7.70
N HIS A 610 -6.92 12.81 6.94
CA HIS A 610 -7.16 13.03 5.51
C HIS A 610 -8.03 14.28 5.28
N ALA A 611 -9.11 14.45 6.05
CA ALA A 611 -9.98 15.61 5.97
C ALA A 611 -9.27 16.92 6.30
N GLU A 612 -8.42 16.92 7.35
CA GLU A 612 -7.62 18.08 7.72
C GLU A 612 -6.57 18.43 6.64
N ALA A 613 -5.90 17.44 6.07
CA ALA A 613 -4.99 17.64 4.95
C ALA A 613 -5.71 18.19 3.72
N LEU A 614 -6.86 17.62 3.34
CA LEU A 614 -7.73 18.12 2.27
C LEU A 614 -8.18 19.56 2.50
N LEU A 615 -8.53 19.92 3.75
CA LEU A 615 -8.90 21.28 4.11
C LEU A 615 -7.74 22.25 3.79
N ILE A 616 -6.54 21.96 4.29
CA ILE A 616 -5.37 22.83 4.07
C ILE A 616 -5.02 22.91 2.59
N CYS A 617 -5.02 21.77 1.86
CA CYS A 617 -4.86 21.75 0.41
C CYS A 617 -5.89 22.65 -0.28
N GLY A 618 -7.17 22.49 0.06
CA GLY A 618 -8.26 23.26 -0.53
C GLY A 618 -8.11 24.76 -0.29
N LEU A 619 -7.82 25.17 0.94
CA LEU A 619 -7.62 26.57 1.29
C LEU A 619 -6.39 27.18 0.58
N LEU A 620 -5.26 26.48 0.53
CA LEU A 620 -4.06 26.96 -0.16
C LEU A 620 -4.24 26.98 -1.69
N ARG A 621 -4.94 25.98 -2.26
CA ARG A 621 -5.32 26.00 -3.67
C ARG A 621 -6.21 27.19 -4.02
N LEU A 622 -7.11 27.60 -3.10
CA LEU A 622 -7.89 28.82 -3.25
C LEU A 622 -7.03 30.07 -3.12
N HIS A 623 -6.47 30.29 -1.94
CA HIS A 623 -5.85 31.58 -1.59
C HIS A 623 -4.50 31.80 -2.26
N ALA A 624 -3.60 30.82 -2.24
CA ALA A 624 -2.26 30.96 -2.78
C ALA A 624 -2.19 30.72 -4.29
N LYS A 625 -3.07 29.86 -4.86
CA LYS A 625 -3.00 29.50 -6.30
C LYS A 625 -4.18 30.04 -7.12
N GLY A 626 -5.26 30.50 -6.51
CA GLY A 626 -6.46 31.00 -7.21
C GLY A 626 -7.26 29.92 -7.94
N GLN A 627 -7.07 28.67 -7.62
CA GLN A 627 -7.67 27.49 -8.28
C GLN A 627 -9.04 27.17 -7.64
N THR A 628 -10.04 28.01 -7.87
CA THR A 628 -11.36 27.95 -7.20
C THR A 628 -12.09 26.62 -7.38
N ASP A 629 -12.05 26.01 -8.58
CA ASP A 629 -12.74 24.74 -8.83
C ASP A 629 -12.04 23.54 -8.18
N VAL A 630 -10.72 23.54 -8.15
CA VAL A 630 -9.94 22.50 -7.45
C VAL A 630 -10.18 22.64 -5.95
N ALA A 631 -10.08 23.85 -5.41
CA ALA A 631 -10.33 24.13 -4.01
C ALA A 631 -11.72 23.69 -3.57
N ARG A 632 -12.76 24.01 -4.36
CA ARG A 632 -14.14 23.60 -4.08
C ARG A 632 -14.26 22.08 -3.94
N ARG A 633 -13.71 21.31 -4.89
CA ARG A 633 -13.77 19.84 -4.84
C ARG A 633 -13.06 19.28 -3.59
N LEU A 634 -11.86 19.80 -3.26
CA LEU A 634 -11.10 19.36 -2.09
C LEU A 634 -11.83 19.69 -0.78
N LEU A 635 -12.40 20.90 -0.66
CA LEU A 635 -13.15 21.33 0.52
C LEU A 635 -14.45 20.52 0.69
N GLU A 636 -15.19 20.27 -0.38
CA GLU A 636 -16.36 19.40 -0.37
C GLU A 636 -15.98 17.97 0.04
N GLN A 637 -14.85 17.45 -0.44
CA GLN A 637 -14.33 16.15 -0.07
C GLN A 637 -13.92 16.13 1.41
N ALA A 638 -13.23 17.14 1.92
CA ALA A 638 -12.87 17.27 3.33
C ALA A 638 -14.10 17.15 4.25
N VAL A 639 -15.18 17.88 3.92
CA VAL A 639 -16.44 17.83 4.69
C VAL A 639 -17.10 16.46 4.63
N ARG A 640 -17.02 15.74 3.50
CA ARG A 640 -17.57 14.38 3.39
C ARG A 640 -16.73 13.35 4.13
N THR A 641 -15.41 13.53 4.14
CA THR A 641 -14.46 12.55 4.69
C THR A 641 -14.37 12.63 6.20
N THR A 642 -14.51 13.83 6.80
CA THR A 642 -14.38 13.97 8.25
C THR A 642 -15.43 13.18 9.01
N ALA A 643 -14.96 12.36 9.95
CA ALA A 643 -15.82 11.57 10.83
C ALA A 643 -16.14 12.29 12.13
N LEU A 644 -15.15 12.98 12.66
CA LEU A 644 -15.15 13.71 13.92
C LEU A 644 -14.87 15.18 13.63
N ASP A 645 -15.87 15.88 13.09
CA ASP A 645 -15.68 17.30 12.83
C ASP A 645 -15.78 18.08 14.15
N THR A 646 -14.66 18.67 14.55
CA THR A 646 -14.64 19.68 15.62
C THR A 646 -15.27 21.01 15.18
N GLY A 647 -15.92 21.07 14.02
CA GLY A 647 -16.48 22.27 13.41
C GLY A 647 -15.50 23.07 12.56
N ILE A 648 -14.20 22.86 12.73
CA ILE A 648 -13.17 23.61 11.98
C ILE A 648 -13.25 23.31 10.49
N VAL A 649 -13.32 22.04 10.09
CA VAL A 649 -13.41 21.63 8.69
C VAL A 649 -14.66 22.19 8.04
N LEU A 650 -15.82 21.98 8.69
CA LEU A 650 -17.12 22.41 8.18
C LEU A 650 -17.20 23.94 8.05
N THR A 651 -16.82 24.69 9.11
CA THR A 651 -16.93 26.15 9.10
C THR A 651 -15.92 26.81 8.20
N SER A 652 -14.68 26.30 8.11
CA SER A 652 -13.65 26.83 7.20
C SER A 652 -13.97 26.56 5.74
N ALA A 653 -14.46 25.35 5.40
CA ALA A 653 -14.91 25.05 4.05
C ALA A 653 -16.10 25.90 3.63
N ALA A 654 -17.08 26.09 4.51
CA ALA A 654 -18.22 26.96 4.26
C ALA A 654 -17.79 28.43 4.07
N ALA A 655 -16.86 28.93 4.90
CA ALA A 655 -16.30 30.28 4.78
C ALA A 655 -15.61 30.50 3.43
N ALA A 656 -14.81 29.55 2.98
CA ALA A 656 -14.17 29.62 1.67
C ALA A 656 -15.19 29.63 0.54
N ALA A 657 -16.23 28.79 0.60
CA ALA A 657 -17.31 28.76 -0.39
C ALA A 657 -18.08 30.10 -0.44
N VAL A 658 -18.43 30.66 0.73
CA VAL A 658 -19.07 31.97 0.84
C VAL A 658 -18.20 33.05 0.18
N ARG A 659 -16.91 33.11 0.46
CA ARG A 659 -15.99 34.08 -0.16
C ARG A 659 -15.87 33.94 -1.67
N VAL A 660 -15.84 32.70 -2.19
CA VAL A 660 -15.83 32.46 -3.64
C VAL A 660 -17.09 32.99 -4.31
N HIS A 661 -18.27 32.75 -3.69
CA HIS A 661 -19.52 33.25 -4.22
C HIS A 661 -19.62 34.78 -4.13
N LEU A 662 -19.17 35.38 -3.03
CA LEU A 662 -19.13 36.85 -2.90
C LEU A 662 -18.17 37.51 -3.92
N ALA A 663 -17.02 36.90 -4.18
CA ALA A 663 -16.08 37.36 -5.20
C ALA A 663 -16.61 37.28 -6.63
N ALA A 664 -17.58 36.40 -6.85
CA ALA A 664 -18.29 36.24 -8.15
C ALA A 664 -19.59 37.03 -8.22
N ASP A 665 -19.88 37.92 -7.26
CA ASP A 665 -21.11 38.69 -7.07
C ASP A 665 -22.39 37.83 -7.08
N ARG A 666 -22.34 36.75 -6.28
CA ARG A 666 -23.45 35.77 -6.14
C ARG A 666 -23.88 35.63 -4.67
N PRO A 667 -24.47 36.70 -4.09
CA PRO A 667 -24.79 36.69 -2.65
C PRO A 667 -25.84 35.65 -2.26
N ALA A 668 -26.77 35.29 -3.15
CA ALA A 668 -27.75 34.24 -2.87
C ALA A 668 -27.08 32.87 -2.68
N GLN A 669 -26.12 32.50 -3.55
CA GLN A 669 -25.36 31.27 -3.43
C GLN A 669 -24.38 31.30 -2.22
N ALA A 670 -23.87 32.48 -1.87
CA ALA A 670 -23.07 32.65 -0.65
C ALA A 670 -23.90 32.35 0.60
N VAL A 671 -25.12 32.84 0.69
CA VAL A 671 -26.05 32.53 1.81
C VAL A 671 -26.36 31.04 1.84
N GLN A 672 -26.65 30.42 0.70
CA GLN A 672 -26.91 28.97 0.63
C GLN A 672 -25.71 28.14 1.12
N ALA A 673 -24.49 28.56 0.76
CA ALA A 673 -23.26 27.84 1.12
C ALA A 673 -22.99 27.78 2.64
N MET A 674 -23.49 28.77 3.42
CA MET A 674 -23.30 28.82 4.87
C MET A 674 -24.40 28.12 5.68
N GLU A 675 -25.58 27.84 5.09
CA GLU A 675 -26.74 27.35 5.82
C GLU A 675 -26.49 26.05 6.60
N GLY A 676 -25.78 25.12 6.00
CA GLY A 676 -25.42 23.82 6.62
C GLY A 676 -24.59 24.02 7.88
N ALA A 677 -23.55 24.84 7.78
CA ALA A 677 -22.64 25.14 8.89
C ALA A 677 -23.31 25.93 10.00
N LEU A 678 -24.16 26.92 9.68
CA LEU A 678 -24.90 27.67 10.67
C LEU A 678 -25.95 26.81 11.41
N ARG A 679 -26.66 25.93 10.69
CA ARG A 679 -27.58 24.96 11.33
C ARG A 679 -26.84 24.07 12.31
N HIS A 680 -25.64 23.64 11.95
CA HIS A 680 -24.78 22.84 12.81
C HIS A 680 -24.38 23.61 14.08
N LEU A 681 -23.88 24.84 13.95
CA LEU A 681 -23.48 25.68 15.09
C LEU A 681 -24.68 25.96 16.05
N ARG A 682 -25.85 26.26 15.50
CA ARG A 682 -27.07 26.48 16.29
C ARG A 682 -27.52 25.23 17.05
N ARG A 683 -27.45 24.08 16.42
CA ARG A 683 -27.81 22.79 17.05
C ARG A 683 -26.85 22.41 18.18
N THR A 684 -25.55 22.59 17.95
CA THR A 684 -24.51 22.17 18.90
C THR A 684 -24.16 23.20 19.95
N GLY A 685 -24.42 24.49 19.69
CA GLY A 685 -24.00 25.59 20.55
C GLY A 685 -22.48 25.84 20.55
N ALA A 686 -21.75 25.28 19.56
CA ALA A 686 -20.29 25.35 19.52
C ALA A 686 -19.79 26.62 18.81
N TRP A 687 -20.26 27.79 19.24
CA TRP A 687 -20.01 29.08 18.59
C TRP A 687 -18.53 29.52 18.58
N VAL A 688 -17.67 28.98 19.46
CA VAL A 688 -16.24 29.23 19.43
C VAL A 688 -15.59 28.79 18.12
N TRP A 689 -16.24 27.90 17.36
CA TRP A 689 -15.79 27.42 16.04
C TRP A 689 -16.33 28.22 14.85
N ALA A 690 -17.15 29.24 15.11
CA ALA A 690 -17.72 30.10 14.06
C ALA A 690 -16.70 31.14 13.52
N THR A 691 -15.50 31.20 14.05
CA THR A 691 -14.47 32.23 13.84
C THR A 691 -14.19 32.51 12.35
N ALA A 692 -13.99 31.48 11.54
CA ALA A 692 -13.71 31.64 10.11
C ALA A 692 -14.96 32.00 9.29
N LEU A 693 -16.14 31.50 9.71
CA LEU A 693 -17.38 31.60 8.96
C LEU A 693 -18.15 32.89 9.24
N ALA A 694 -18.17 33.37 10.49
CA ALA A 694 -19.08 34.44 10.90
C ALA A 694 -18.86 35.75 10.12
N PRO A 695 -17.63 36.28 9.93
CA PRO A 695 -17.45 37.53 9.15
C PRO A 695 -17.92 37.43 7.70
N PRO A 696 -17.50 36.45 6.87
CA PRO A 696 -18.01 36.35 5.51
C PRO A 696 -19.50 36.01 5.42
N ALA A 697 -20.09 35.34 6.43
CA ALA A 697 -21.53 35.08 6.50
C ALA A 697 -22.32 36.37 6.75
N VAL A 698 -21.87 37.24 7.65
CA VAL A 698 -22.44 38.56 7.88
C VAL A 698 -22.37 39.40 6.61
N GLU A 699 -21.24 39.45 5.93
CA GLU A 699 -21.08 40.13 4.65
C GLU A 699 -22.05 39.60 3.61
N ALA A 700 -22.19 38.27 3.48
CA ALA A 700 -23.13 37.65 2.54
C ALA A 700 -24.58 38.04 2.81
N LEU A 701 -25.01 38.03 4.06
CA LEU A 701 -26.36 38.43 4.45
C LEU A 701 -26.63 39.90 4.13
N LEU A 702 -25.69 40.81 4.42
CA LEU A 702 -25.81 42.24 4.10
C LEU A 702 -25.88 42.47 2.59
N ARG A 703 -25.00 41.81 1.80
CA ARG A 703 -25.03 41.94 0.34
C ARG A 703 -26.26 41.29 -0.30
N TYR A 704 -26.87 40.31 0.37
CA TYR A 704 -28.11 39.67 -0.10
C TYR A 704 -29.38 40.47 0.33
N GLY A 705 -29.22 41.54 1.13
CA GLY A 705 -30.32 42.36 1.59
C GLY A 705 -31.06 41.79 2.81
N ARG A 706 -30.40 41.02 3.65
CA ARG A 706 -30.95 40.46 4.91
C ARG A 706 -30.23 40.98 6.18
N PRO A 707 -30.26 42.28 6.45
CA PRO A 707 -29.55 42.88 7.57
C PRO A 707 -30.01 42.37 8.94
N GLU A 708 -31.31 42.08 9.10
CA GLU A 708 -31.86 41.56 10.35
C GLU A 708 -31.32 40.15 10.68
N GLU A 709 -31.08 39.32 9.66
CA GLU A 709 -30.47 38.02 9.83
C GLU A 709 -28.99 38.15 10.18
N ALA A 710 -28.29 39.14 9.61
CA ALA A 710 -26.93 39.45 9.95
C ALA A 710 -26.81 39.90 11.42
N HIS A 711 -27.72 40.77 11.93
CA HIS A 711 -27.74 41.15 13.33
C HIS A 711 -28.02 39.97 14.26
N ARG A 712 -28.97 39.11 13.91
CA ARG A 712 -29.22 37.89 14.68
C ARG A 712 -28.01 36.99 14.78
N LEU A 713 -27.30 36.77 13.65
CA LEU A 713 -26.08 35.95 13.63
C LEU A 713 -25.00 36.53 14.57
N VAL A 714 -24.84 37.86 14.58
CA VAL A 714 -23.87 38.53 15.47
C VAL A 714 -24.29 38.39 16.95
N THR A 715 -25.58 38.50 17.25
CA THR A 715 -26.10 38.26 18.61
C THR A 715 -25.88 36.81 19.05
N GLU A 716 -26.20 35.83 18.22
CA GLU A 716 -25.93 34.40 18.48
C GLU A 716 -24.43 34.11 18.72
N LEU A 717 -23.55 34.74 17.93
CA LEU A 717 -22.10 34.63 18.13
C LEU A 717 -21.63 35.25 19.45
N ASP A 718 -22.15 36.42 19.80
CA ASP A 718 -21.84 37.12 21.04
C ASP A 718 -22.25 36.30 22.26
N GLU A 719 -23.52 35.88 22.31
CA GLU A 719 -24.05 35.04 23.36
C GLU A 719 -23.30 33.73 23.51
N GLY A 720 -23.03 33.05 22.37
CA GLY A 720 -22.37 31.76 22.33
C GLY A 720 -20.89 31.79 22.70
N THR A 721 -20.23 32.96 22.60
CA THR A 721 -18.81 33.16 22.92
C THR A 721 -18.57 33.95 24.21
N THR A 722 -19.64 34.50 24.82
CA THR A 722 -19.59 35.19 26.14
C THR A 722 -19.03 34.21 27.18
N ALA A 723 -18.12 34.69 28.02
CA ALA A 723 -17.43 33.92 29.05
C ALA A 723 -16.60 32.72 28.54
N ARG A 724 -16.23 32.74 27.26
CA ARG A 724 -15.29 31.74 26.67
C ARG A 724 -13.88 32.30 26.58
N ASP A 725 -12.87 31.44 26.79
CA ASP A 725 -11.44 31.75 26.52
C ASP A 725 -11.15 31.48 25.05
N ALA A 726 -11.70 32.33 24.16
CA ALA A 726 -11.62 32.24 22.72
C ALA A 726 -11.34 33.61 22.07
N PRO A 727 -10.11 34.13 22.16
CA PRO A 727 -9.74 35.42 21.60
C PRO A 727 -10.05 35.57 20.11
N ALA A 728 -9.88 34.52 19.32
CA ALA A 728 -10.19 34.53 17.89
C ALA A 728 -11.69 34.76 17.62
N ALA A 729 -12.58 34.16 18.43
CA ALA A 729 -14.01 34.38 18.30
C ALA A 729 -14.39 35.84 18.66
N ARG A 730 -13.69 36.45 19.65
CA ARG A 730 -13.86 37.89 19.96
C ARG A 730 -13.42 38.79 18.82
N ALA A 731 -12.29 38.48 18.19
CA ALA A 731 -11.79 39.22 17.01
C ALA A 731 -12.77 39.08 15.82
N ALA A 732 -13.33 37.88 15.60
CA ALA A 732 -14.37 37.67 14.60
C ALA A 732 -15.64 38.46 14.92
N LEU A 733 -16.07 38.51 16.19
CA LEU A 733 -17.20 39.30 16.63
C LEU A 733 -16.98 40.81 16.39
N LEU A 734 -15.81 41.34 16.68
CA LEU A 734 -15.45 42.74 16.36
C LEU A 734 -15.52 42.99 14.86
N THR A 735 -15.03 42.07 14.05
CA THR A 735 -15.14 42.15 12.57
C THR A 735 -16.59 42.17 12.13
N CYS A 736 -17.44 41.27 12.67
CA CYS A 736 -18.88 41.25 12.36
C CYS A 736 -19.58 42.56 12.77
N ARG A 737 -19.26 43.11 13.94
CA ARG A 737 -19.81 44.40 14.41
C ARG A 737 -19.37 45.54 13.49
N ALA A 738 -18.12 45.55 13.04
CA ALA A 738 -17.62 46.54 12.09
C ALA A 738 -18.36 46.46 10.75
N LEU A 739 -18.64 45.24 10.25
CA LEU A 739 -19.42 45.06 9.03
C LEU A 739 -20.87 45.51 9.14
N LEU A 740 -21.51 45.42 10.32
CA LEU A 740 -22.87 45.85 10.57
C LEU A 740 -23.02 47.37 10.68
N THR A 741 -21.94 48.11 10.93
CA THR A 741 -22.02 49.56 11.08
C THR A 741 -22.55 50.19 9.77
N PRO A 742 -23.59 51.06 9.76
CA PRO A 742 -24.08 51.69 8.56
C PRO A 742 -23.03 52.53 7.84
N VAL A 743 -23.10 52.58 6.53
CA VAL A 743 -22.24 53.51 5.73
C VAL A 743 -22.78 54.93 5.93
N ALA A 744 -22.31 55.65 6.94
CA ALA A 744 -22.56 57.08 7.06
C ALA A 744 -21.65 57.82 6.07
N ALA A 745 -22.19 58.84 5.39
CA ALA A 745 -21.34 59.75 4.63
C ALA A 745 -20.33 60.42 5.61
N PRO A 746 -19.01 60.48 5.29
CA PRO A 746 -18.07 61.12 6.14
C PRO A 746 -18.45 62.59 6.36
N GLU A 747 -18.59 63.05 7.61
CA GLU A 747 -18.68 64.44 7.91
C GLU A 747 -17.41 65.14 7.43
N PRO A 748 -17.49 66.31 6.80
CA PRO A 748 -16.30 67.04 6.34
C PRO A 748 -15.41 67.42 7.54
N GLY A 749 -14.23 66.79 7.62
CA GLY A 749 -13.23 67.03 8.67
C GLY A 749 -13.12 65.95 9.79
N ALA A 750 -13.93 64.91 9.78
CA ALA A 750 -13.69 63.77 10.64
C ALA A 750 -12.60 62.88 10.00
N GLU A 751 -11.40 62.86 10.61
CA GLU A 751 -10.39 61.85 10.28
C GLU A 751 -10.99 60.45 10.54
N GLY A 752 -11.37 59.80 9.44
CA GLY A 752 -12.27 58.63 9.45
C GLY A 752 -11.58 57.34 9.89
N THR A 753 -11.11 57.25 11.09
CA THR A 753 -10.84 55.93 11.72
C THR A 753 -12.13 55.37 12.28
N ASP A 754 -12.80 54.45 11.51
CA ASP A 754 -13.84 53.67 12.08
C ASP A 754 -13.25 52.78 13.20
N PRO A 755 -13.54 53.07 14.50
CA PRO A 755 -12.85 52.47 15.62
C PRO A 755 -13.05 50.95 15.69
N LEU A 756 -14.14 50.44 15.14
CA LEU A 756 -14.43 49.02 15.15
C LEU A 756 -13.53 48.26 14.15
N TYR A 757 -13.24 48.82 12.96
CA TYR A 757 -12.32 48.19 12.02
C TYR A 757 -10.88 48.24 12.53
N ALA A 758 -10.48 49.34 13.21
CA ALA A 758 -9.15 49.41 13.83
C ALA A 758 -9.03 48.37 14.96
N ALA A 759 -9.99 48.32 15.88
CA ALA A 759 -10.01 47.36 16.97
C ALA A 759 -10.03 45.88 16.46
N ALA A 760 -10.77 45.56 15.38
CA ALA A 760 -10.78 44.25 14.79
C ALA A 760 -9.43 43.90 14.15
N THR A 761 -8.77 44.85 13.42
CA THR A 761 -7.47 44.65 12.83
C THR A 761 -6.39 44.40 13.89
N ASP A 762 -6.38 45.19 14.95
CA ASP A 762 -5.45 45.07 16.07
C ASP A 762 -5.66 43.74 16.82
N ALA A 763 -6.91 43.35 17.04
CA ALA A 763 -7.25 42.08 17.66
C ALA A 763 -6.71 40.88 16.87
N TRP A 764 -6.87 40.86 15.53
CA TRP A 764 -6.34 39.79 14.69
C TRP A 764 -4.81 39.82 14.63
N SER A 765 -4.21 41.02 14.56
CA SER A 765 -2.76 41.18 14.55
C SER A 765 -2.12 40.67 15.85
N ALA A 766 -2.72 40.96 17.00
CA ALA A 766 -2.27 40.46 18.31
C ALA A 766 -2.34 38.92 18.41
N LEU A 767 -3.18 38.27 17.61
CA LEU A 767 -3.33 36.82 17.55
C LEU A 767 -2.43 36.16 16.47
N GLU A 768 -1.55 36.92 15.83
CA GLU A 768 -0.70 36.46 14.73
C GLU A 768 -1.53 35.85 13.57
N ARG A 769 -2.68 36.47 13.25
CA ARG A 769 -3.62 36.05 12.19
C ARG A 769 -3.59 37.02 11.01
N PRO A 770 -2.53 37.01 10.20
CA PRO A 770 -2.32 38.03 9.14
C PRO A 770 -3.38 38.00 8.05
N TYR A 771 -3.95 36.82 7.75
CA TYR A 771 -4.97 36.67 6.74
C TYR A 771 -6.28 37.38 7.16
N GLU A 772 -6.74 37.14 8.39
CA GLU A 772 -7.95 37.76 8.93
C GLU A 772 -7.77 39.26 9.14
N ALA A 773 -6.58 39.70 9.57
CA ALA A 773 -6.27 41.14 9.66
C ALA A 773 -6.32 41.83 8.29
N ALA A 774 -5.79 41.19 7.25
CA ALA A 774 -5.88 41.67 5.87
C ALA A 774 -7.35 41.72 5.37
N TYR A 775 -8.16 40.72 5.74
CA TYR A 775 -9.59 40.72 5.39
C TYR A 775 -10.35 41.90 6.02
N VAL A 776 -10.06 42.24 7.25
CA VAL A 776 -10.66 43.42 7.92
C VAL A 776 -10.28 44.72 7.20
N LYS A 777 -9.01 44.89 6.83
CA LYS A 777 -8.58 46.04 6.03
C LYS A 777 -9.25 46.09 4.67
N GLU A 778 -9.38 44.96 4.01
CA GLU A 778 -10.08 44.85 2.73
C GLU A 778 -11.55 45.31 2.86
N ALA A 779 -12.27 44.75 3.84
CA ALA A 779 -13.68 45.10 4.08
C ALA A 779 -13.84 46.61 4.37
N ARG A 780 -12.91 47.18 5.19
CA ARG A 780 -12.86 48.63 5.42
C ARG A 780 -12.63 49.42 4.16
N GLY A 781 -11.65 49.00 3.36
CA GLY A 781 -11.29 49.71 2.12
C GLY A 781 -12.44 49.74 1.11
N PHE A 782 -13.11 48.63 0.88
CA PHE A 782 -14.31 48.57 -0.01
C PHE A 782 -15.46 49.42 0.55
N ARG A 783 -15.68 49.40 1.85
CA ARG A 783 -16.68 50.27 2.47
C ARG A 783 -16.41 51.76 2.25
N LEU A 784 -15.17 52.20 2.47
CA LEU A 784 -14.76 53.57 2.24
C LEU A 784 -14.89 53.99 0.77
N LEU A 785 -14.57 53.11 -0.16
CA LEU A 785 -14.77 53.38 -1.58
C LEU A 785 -16.23 53.51 -1.94
N THR A 786 -17.09 52.68 -1.40
CA THR A 786 -18.56 52.77 -1.61
C THR A 786 -19.15 54.05 -1.06
N ALA A 787 -18.56 54.55 0.05
CA ALA A 787 -18.90 55.85 0.65
C ALA A 787 -18.30 57.07 -0.07
N GLY A 788 -17.49 56.86 -1.13
CA GLY A 788 -16.79 57.90 -1.86
C GLY A 788 -15.61 58.55 -1.06
N ALA A 789 -15.14 57.90 0.02
CA ALA A 789 -14.03 58.40 0.83
C ALA A 789 -12.67 58.22 0.15
N ALA A 790 -11.84 59.28 0.16
CA ALA A 790 -10.54 59.28 -0.51
C ALA A 790 -9.58 58.21 0.01
N ASP A 791 -9.63 57.90 1.31
CA ASP A 791 -8.74 56.94 2.00
C ASP A 791 -8.98 55.48 1.64
N GLY A 792 -10.13 55.13 1.05
CA GLY A 792 -10.50 53.80 0.68
C GLY A 792 -9.48 53.10 -0.22
N ARG A 793 -8.86 53.87 -1.12
CA ARG A 793 -7.75 53.41 -1.97
C ARG A 793 -6.49 53.02 -1.18
N ALA A 794 -6.10 53.87 -0.22
CA ALA A 794 -4.91 53.65 0.61
C ALA A 794 -5.10 52.37 1.46
N VAL A 795 -6.23 52.23 2.09
CA VAL A 795 -6.56 51.06 2.93
C VAL A 795 -6.60 49.76 2.12
N LEU A 796 -7.12 49.78 0.89
CA LEU A 796 -7.07 48.59 0.02
C LEU A 796 -5.64 48.26 -0.44
N HIS A 797 -4.76 49.23 -0.60
CA HIS A 797 -3.34 48.96 -0.88
C HIS A 797 -2.64 48.34 0.33
N GLU A 798 -2.99 48.72 1.55
CA GLU A 798 -2.51 48.06 2.77
C GLU A 798 -3.01 46.61 2.86
N ALA A 799 -4.26 46.35 2.50
CA ALA A 799 -4.81 44.99 2.44
C ALA A 799 -4.07 44.15 1.40
N ILE A 800 -3.82 44.70 0.20
CA ILE A 800 -3.07 44.04 -0.88
C ILE A 800 -1.64 43.69 -0.40
N ALA A 801 -0.94 44.63 0.26
CA ALA A 801 0.39 44.37 0.79
C ALA A 801 0.37 43.24 1.83
N ALA A 802 -0.57 43.28 2.79
CA ALA A 802 -0.70 42.22 3.78
C ALA A 802 -1.02 40.83 3.18
N TYR A 803 -1.80 40.78 2.11
CA TYR A 803 -2.05 39.54 1.38
C TYR A 803 -0.83 39.06 0.58
N GLN A 804 -0.02 39.99 0.05
CA GLN A 804 1.23 39.68 -0.63
C GLN A 804 2.29 39.08 0.32
N ASP A 805 2.35 39.56 1.55
CA ASP A 805 3.28 39.07 2.57
C ASP A 805 3.05 37.57 2.93
N ILE A 806 1.84 37.05 2.71
CA ILE A 806 1.49 35.65 2.95
C ILE A 806 1.19 34.86 1.66
N ASP A 807 1.54 35.39 0.50
CA ASP A 807 1.29 34.79 -0.83
C ASP A 807 -0.19 34.52 -1.14
N ALA A 808 -1.12 35.29 -0.60
CA ALA A 808 -2.57 35.16 -0.87
C ALA A 808 -2.97 35.76 -2.22
N VAL A 809 -2.48 35.16 -3.30
CA VAL A 809 -2.58 35.68 -4.69
C VAL A 809 -4.00 35.91 -5.13
N TRP A 810 -4.95 35.03 -4.79
CA TRP A 810 -6.36 35.15 -5.16
C TRP A 810 -6.99 36.40 -4.55
N ASP A 811 -6.70 36.68 -3.28
CA ASP A 811 -7.21 37.83 -2.55
C ASP A 811 -6.62 39.15 -3.07
N VAL A 812 -5.32 39.15 -3.40
CA VAL A 812 -4.66 40.29 -4.09
C VAL A 812 -5.37 40.60 -5.42
N LEU A 813 -5.63 39.58 -6.25
CA LEU A 813 -6.28 39.76 -7.55
C LEU A 813 -7.73 40.27 -7.39
N ARG A 814 -8.42 39.85 -6.35
CA ARG A 814 -9.78 40.28 -6.04
C ARG A 814 -9.80 41.75 -5.60
N CYS A 815 -8.92 42.17 -4.71
CA CYS A 815 -8.79 43.57 -4.29
C CYS A 815 -8.42 44.47 -5.48
N GLN A 816 -7.50 44.05 -6.34
CA GLN A 816 -7.13 44.77 -7.56
C GLN A 816 -8.29 44.89 -8.56
N ARG A 817 -9.15 43.87 -8.63
CA ARG A 817 -10.40 43.93 -9.46
C ARG A 817 -11.34 44.99 -8.91
N GLY A 818 -11.62 44.97 -7.63
CA GLY A 818 -12.47 45.96 -6.98
C GLY A 818 -11.95 47.41 -7.16
N LEU A 819 -10.65 47.66 -7.06
CA LEU A 819 -10.06 48.95 -7.36
C LEU A 819 -10.34 49.38 -8.81
N ARG A 820 -10.29 48.47 -9.77
CA ARG A 820 -10.62 48.76 -11.19
C ARG A 820 -12.10 49.08 -11.41
N GLU A 821 -12.98 48.34 -10.75
CA GLU A 821 -14.45 48.55 -10.80
C GLU A 821 -14.84 49.95 -10.28
N HIS A 822 -14.10 50.49 -9.30
CA HIS A 822 -14.26 51.83 -8.78
C HIS A 822 -13.45 52.91 -9.56
N GLY A 823 -12.86 52.56 -10.74
CA GLY A 823 -12.14 53.51 -11.59
C GLY A 823 -10.78 54.03 -11.02
N LEU A 824 -10.31 53.46 -9.95
CA LEU A 824 -9.14 53.97 -9.19
C LEU A 824 -7.78 53.42 -9.68
N VAL A 825 -7.79 52.46 -10.57
CA VAL A 825 -6.61 51.97 -11.27
C VAL A 825 -6.73 52.38 -12.73
N THR A 826 -6.10 53.51 -13.12
CA THR A 826 -5.82 53.76 -14.52
C THR A 826 -5.06 52.55 -15.09
N ALA A 827 -5.53 52.03 -16.21
CA ALA A 827 -4.83 51.00 -16.95
C ALA A 827 -3.34 51.43 -17.04
N ARG A 828 -2.46 50.77 -16.31
CA ARG A 828 -1.03 51.04 -16.36
C ARG A 828 -0.62 50.80 -17.80
N ARG A 829 -0.24 51.85 -18.52
CA ARG A 829 0.39 51.67 -19.83
C ARG A 829 1.53 50.68 -19.65
N PRO A 830 1.61 49.62 -20.45
CA PRO A 830 2.74 48.71 -20.39
C PRO A 830 3.99 49.54 -20.77
N GLY A 831 4.82 49.91 -19.79
CA GLY A 831 5.99 50.68 -20.17
C GLY A 831 6.80 51.35 -19.08
N ALA A 832 6.61 51.09 -17.80
CA ALA A 832 7.50 51.72 -16.78
C ALA A 832 7.82 50.76 -15.64
N LEU A 833 8.88 50.08 -15.80
CA LEU A 833 9.69 49.13 -15.06
C LEU A 833 9.62 47.73 -15.69
N GLY A 834 10.26 47.61 -16.86
CA GLY A 834 10.44 46.32 -17.51
C GLY A 834 11.29 45.44 -16.61
N TYR A 835 10.90 44.18 -16.51
CA TYR A 835 11.73 43.13 -15.90
C TYR A 835 13.04 42.87 -16.67
N GLY A 836 13.44 43.81 -17.57
CA GLY A 836 14.60 43.66 -18.42
C GLY A 836 14.58 42.31 -19.15
N ASP A 837 15.69 41.57 -19.12
CA ASP A 837 15.83 40.23 -19.67
C ASP A 837 15.30 39.13 -18.76
N HIS A 838 14.80 39.46 -17.55
CA HIS A 838 14.17 38.47 -16.66
C HIS A 838 12.69 38.27 -16.95
N LEU A 839 12.21 37.03 -16.77
CA LEU A 839 10.79 36.71 -16.91
C LEU A 839 9.97 37.41 -15.82
N SER A 840 8.88 38.05 -16.20
CA SER A 840 7.86 38.52 -15.24
C SER A 840 7.17 37.30 -14.58
N PRO A 841 6.53 37.45 -13.42
CA PRO A 841 5.84 36.34 -12.73
C PRO A 841 4.84 35.61 -13.64
N ARG A 842 4.15 36.33 -14.51
CA ARG A 842 3.20 35.78 -15.48
C ARG A 842 3.90 35.06 -16.64
N GLU A 843 4.96 35.61 -17.19
CA GLU A 843 5.79 34.95 -18.20
C GLU A 843 6.46 33.69 -17.64
N ARG A 844 6.87 33.70 -16.38
CA ARG A 844 7.42 32.54 -15.68
C ARG A 844 6.39 31.42 -15.47
N ALA A 845 5.16 31.76 -15.06
CA ALA A 845 4.08 30.80 -14.93
C ALA A 845 3.72 30.14 -16.27
N VAL A 846 3.63 30.94 -17.33
CA VAL A 846 3.37 30.43 -18.70
C VAL A 846 4.55 29.59 -19.20
N ALA A 847 5.80 30.02 -18.97
CA ALA A 847 7.00 29.29 -19.36
C ALA A 847 7.09 27.93 -18.66
N ARG A 848 6.77 27.84 -17.37
CA ARG A 848 6.68 26.57 -16.61
C ARG A 848 5.69 25.59 -17.23
N LEU A 849 4.47 26.02 -17.51
CA LEU A 849 3.46 25.16 -18.07
C LEU A 849 3.80 24.75 -19.53
N ALA A 850 4.45 25.65 -20.26
CA ALA A 850 4.95 25.37 -21.61
C ALA A 850 6.09 24.33 -21.58
N ALA A 851 6.99 24.40 -20.58
CA ALA A 851 8.06 23.42 -20.33
C ALA A 851 7.50 22.02 -19.98
N LEU A 852 6.34 21.96 -19.31
CA LEU A 852 5.62 20.72 -19.02
C LEU A 852 4.85 20.15 -20.23
N GLY A 853 4.97 20.79 -21.41
CA GLY A 853 4.39 20.29 -22.65
C GLY A 853 2.92 20.70 -22.89
N LEU A 854 2.30 21.50 -22.02
CA LEU A 854 0.91 21.93 -22.19
C LEU A 854 0.74 22.84 -23.43
N SER A 855 -0.30 22.63 -24.20
CA SER A 855 -0.66 23.48 -25.33
C SER A 855 -1.12 24.89 -24.87
N ASN A 856 -1.09 25.90 -25.75
CA ASN A 856 -1.55 27.25 -25.40
C ASN A 856 -3.03 27.29 -24.97
N ARG A 857 -3.86 26.33 -25.41
CA ARG A 857 -5.26 26.19 -24.99
C ARG A 857 -5.37 25.65 -23.56
N GLU A 858 -4.51 24.71 -23.19
CA GLU A 858 -4.45 24.14 -21.84
C GLU A 858 -3.90 25.17 -20.86
N ILE A 859 -2.83 25.87 -21.22
CA ILE A 859 -2.27 26.98 -20.43
C ILE A 859 -3.29 28.10 -20.24
N ALA A 860 -4.07 28.41 -21.28
CA ALA A 860 -5.11 29.43 -21.22
C ALA A 860 -6.22 29.03 -20.24
N ARG A 861 -6.61 27.75 -20.19
CA ARG A 861 -7.57 27.21 -19.21
C ARG A 861 -6.99 27.22 -17.81
N GLU A 862 -5.75 26.76 -17.65
CA GLU A 862 -5.06 26.65 -16.35
C GLU A 862 -4.85 28.01 -15.69
N LEU A 863 -4.45 29.02 -16.46
CA LEU A 863 -4.15 30.35 -15.95
C LEU A 863 -5.31 31.36 -16.10
N VAL A 864 -6.48 30.88 -16.56
CA VAL A 864 -7.67 31.72 -16.83
C VAL A 864 -7.30 32.94 -17.70
N LEU A 865 -6.64 32.67 -18.82
CA LEU A 865 -6.24 33.68 -19.82
C LEU A 865 -6.91 33.38 -21.17
N SER A 866 -6.91 34.41 -22.04
CA SER A 866 -7.24 34.15 -23.44
C SER A 866 -6.11 33.41 -24.15
N HIS A 867 -6.44 32.55 -25.12
CA HIS A 867 -5.43 31.86 -25.93
C HIS A 867 -4.40 32.84 -26.56
N ARG A 868 -4.87 33.98 -27.05
CA ARG A 868 -4.05 35.05 -27.62
C ARG A 868 -3.11 35.68 -26.58
N THR A 869 -3.55 35.77 -25.31
CA THR A 869 -2.71 36.28 -24.21
C THR A 869 -1.57 35.30 -23.87
N VAL A 870 -1.88 34.01 -23.89
CA VAL A 870 -0.88 32.95 -23.67
C VAL A 870 0.16 32.93 -24.80
N GLU A 871 -0.26 33.02 -26.06
CA GLU A 871 0.66 33.14 -27.20
C GLU A 871 1.64 34.30 -27.05
N HIS A 872 1.14 35.47 -26.62
CA HIS A 872 1.97 36.64 -26.36
C HIS A 872 2.98 36.40 -25.22
N HIS A 873 2.56 35.74 -24.14
CA HIS A 873 3.46 35.43 -23.03
C HIS A 873 4.49 34.38 -23.42
N VAL A 874 4.12 33.34 -24.15
CA VAL A 874 5.06 32.33 -24.68
C VAL A 874 6.11 32.99 -25.57
N ALA A 875 5.70 33.81 -26.54
CA ALA A 875 6.61 34.52 -27.44
C ALA A 875 7.58 35.43 -26.69
N ARG A 876 7.12 36.11 -25.62
CA ARG A 876 7.98 36.96 -24.78
C ARG A 876 8.93 36.14 -23.94
N ALA A 877 8.46 35.00 -23.38
CA ALA A 877 9.27 34.12 -22.58
C ALA A 877 10.41 33.49 -23.42
N LEU A 878 10.11 33.00 -24.62
CA LEU A 878 11.10 32.47 -25.55
C LEU A 878 12.19 33.50 -25.87
N ARG A 879 11.78 34.74 -26.16
CA ARG A 879 12.71 35.84 -26.47
C ARG A 879 13.61 36.19 -25.29
N LYS A 880 13.06 36.24 -24.07
CA LYS A 880 13.81 36.60 -22.86
C LYS A 880 14.72 35.47 -22.39
N LEU A 881 14.37 34.23 -22.67
CA LEU A 881 15.18 33.06 -22.36
C LEU A 881 16.23 32.78 -23.46
N GLY A 882 16.15 33.46 -24.60
CA GLY A 882 17.07 33.22 -25.71
C GLY A 882 16.92 31.89 -26.42
N VAL A 883 15.71 31.25 -26.30
CA VAL A 883 15.43 29.95 -26.92
C VAL A 883 14.48 30.08 -28.09
N SER A 884 14.63 29.20 -29.08
CA SER A 884 13.87 29.26 -30.34
C SER A 884 12.60 28.44 -30.33
N SER A 885 12.50 27.44 -29.44
CA SER A 885 11.34 26.56 -29.34
C SER A 885 10.86 26.38 -27.89
N ARG A 886 9.57 26.05 -27.74
CA ARG A 886 8.97 25.77 -26.43
C ARG A 886 9.57 24.52 -25.75
N THR A 887 10.08 23.57 -26.52
CA THR A 887 10.71 22.35 -26.01
C THR A 887 12.08 22.62 -25.37
N GLU A 888 12.71 23.73 -25.73
CA GLU A 888 13.99 24.17 -25.16
C GLU A 888 13.85 24.88 -23.82
N ILE A 889 12.65 25.32 -23.43
CA ILE A 889 12.42 26.02 -22.17
C ILE A 889 12.76 25.13 -20.96
N GLY A 890 12.45 23.82 -21.03
CA GLY A 890 12.65 22.87 -19.94
C GLY A 890 14.07 22.36 -19.78
N SER A 891 14.88 22.37 -20.84
CA SER A 891 16.20 21.74 -20.88
C SER A 891 17.36 22.62 -20.38
N GLN A 892 17.19 23.94 -20.31
CA GLN A 892 18.29 24.87 -20.03
C GLN A 892 18.17 25.74 -18.78
N HIS A 893 17.03 25.85 -18.10
CA HIS A 893 16.83 26.92 -17.10
C HIS A 893 16.23 26.47 -15.75
N GLY A 894 16.12 25.19 -15.41
CA GLY A 894 15.68 24.73 -14.08
C GLY A 894 14.34 25.35 -13.59
N LEU A 895 13.41 25.62 -14.53
CA LEU A 895 12.11 26.27 -14.29
C LEU A 895 11.07 25.27 -13.75
#